data_22e052dd91104bbdd3683c2460d1b258
#
_entry.id   22e052dd91104bbdd3683c2460d1b258
#
_cell.length_a   1.000
_cell.length_b   1.000
_cell.length_c   1.000
_cell.angle_alpha   90.00
_cell.angle_beta   90.00
_cell.angle_gamma   90.00
#
_symmetry.space_group_name_H-M   'P 1'
#
loop_
_entity.id
_entity.type
_entity.pdbx_description
1 polymer ?
#
loop_
_entity_poly.entity_id
_entity_poly.type
_entity_poly.pdbx_seq_one_letter_code
_entity_poly.pdbx_strand_id
1 'polypeptide(L)'
;MVEQQIISVVGSSSSSSLMVSSKKYDVFLSFRGEDTRMNFTSHLHEALKQKKVETYIDYQLEKGDEISPALIKAIEDSHVSIVILSENYASSKWCLEELSKILECKKKQGQIVIPVFHNIDPSHVRKQNGSYEKAFAKHEGEAKCNKWKATLTEVANLAGWDSRNRTESELLKDIVGDVLRKLTPRYPNQLKGLVGIEDNYEKVESLLKIGSSEVITLGIWGMGGIGKTTLASAFYAKLSHEFEADCFLVNVRENAKRHGLEALSQKLFSELLENENHCFDAPFLVSQFVMRRLGCKKVLIVLDDVATSEQLEYLIKDYDLLGQGSRVIVTTRNKQIFRQVDEVYEVKELSFHNSLQLFCLTVFEEKQPTHGYEDLSSRAISYCKGIPLALKVLGAGFRRRSKETWESELRKLQKIPNTEVHDVLKLSYDALDDSQQDIFLDIACFFNGEDKEWVTSLMEACEFFAVSDIEVLLDKAFITISNFNKIEMHGLIQQMGREIVRHQSIKSPGKRSRLWKPEEVQEVLKYKRGTDVVEGISLDLCKLTGDLNLSSNSFAEMINLRFLIIHDSCRTNRFHVYFPNGLESLSSKLRYLRWDEFHVESLPSSFCAEQLVELRMLRSKVKKLWDGVQNLLNLKTIDLDDSRDLIEIPDLSMAENLEKVSLFGCESLHQLHPSILSLPKLRYLILSGCKEIESLNVHSKSLNVLRLRGCSSLKEFSVTSEEMTHLDLSQTAIRALLSSMLFLLKLTYLYLSGCREIESLSVHIKSLRVLTLIGCSSLKELSVTSEKLTVLELPDTAIFALPTSIGHLLSLKELDLCGTNIELLPASIKILSMLKVLWLNDCRKLVSLQELPPSLSELYLNDCCKLVSLPELPPSVKEVKCMILSVT
;
A
#
# COMPACT_ATOMS: atom_id res chain seq x y z
N MET A 1 -23.62 13.21 15.67
CA MET A 1 -24.26 14.42 15.10
C MET A 1 -23.59 14.90 13.83
N VAL A 2 -22.28 14.92 13.72
CA VAL A 2 -21.56 15.41 12.51
C VAL A 2 -21.75 14.46 11.31
N GLU A 3 -21.78 13.15 11.51
CA GLU A 3 -22.00 12.18 10.41
C GLU A 3 -23.46 12.18 9.88
N GLN A 4 -24.45 12.49 10.72
CA GLN A 4 -25.82 12.63 10.22
C GLN A 4 -26.02 13.90 9.38
N GLN A 5 -25.25 14.97 9.64
CA GLN A 5 -25.26 16.16 8.78
C GLN A 5 -24.57 15.91 7.43
N ILE A 6 -23.54 15.05 7.38
CA ILE A 6 -22.86 14.70 6.11
C ILE A 6 -23.78 13.88 5.20
N ILE A 7 -24.60 12.99 5.74
CA ILE A 7 -25.59 12.23 4.96
C ILE A 7 -26.76 13.15 4.52
N SER A 8 -27.15 14.13 5.33
CA SER A 8 -28.22 15.10 4.96
C SER A 8 -27.74 16.17 3.96
N VAL A 9 -26.44 16.46 3.89
CA VAL A 9 -25.88 17.40 2.89
C VAL A 9 -25.77 16.77 1.49
N VAL A 10 -25.76 15.44 1.38
CA VAL A 10 -25.90 14.76 0.07
C VAL A 10 -27.35 14.76 -0.43
N GLY A 11 -28.33 15.04 0.44
CA GLY A 11 -29.76 15.10 0.12
C GLY A 11 -30.37 16.50 -0.09
N SER A 12 -29.60 17.58 0.11
CA SER A 12 -30.12 18.94 -0.03
C SER A 12 -29.14 19.90 -0.72
N SER A 13 -28.76 19.59 -1.95
CA SER A 13 -28.32 20.64 -2.88
C SER A 13 -29.54 21.17 -3.63
N SER A 14 -29.96 22.34 -3.17
CA SER A 14 -31.02 23.15 -3.74
C SER A 14 -30.85 23.31 -5.25
N SER A 15 -31.83 22.76 -5.92
CA SER A 15 -32.21 22.98 -7.28
C SER A 15 -32.38 24.46 -7.60
N SER A 16 -31.67 24.95 -8.60
CA SER A 16 -32.17 25.99 -9.49
C SER A 16 -32.47 25.34 -10.84
N SER A 17 -33.76 25.31 -11.17
CA SER A 17 -34.41 25.24 -12.47
C SER A 17 -34.02 24.09 -13.41
N LEU A 18 -34.65 22.97 -13.21
CA LEU A 18 -35.43 22.25 -14.22
C LEU A 18 -36.49 21.48 -13.43
N MET A 19 -37.74 21.92 -13.49
CA MET A 19 -38.88 21.16 -12.99
C MET A 19 -38.96 19.85 -13.76
N VAL A 20 -38.26 18.80 -13.27
CA VAL A 20 -38.64 17.43 -13.56
C VAL A 20 -39.77 17.14 -12.60
N SER A 21 -41.01 17.20 -13.09
CA SER A 21 -42.18 16.73 -12.35
C SER A 21 -41.89 15.32 -11.85
N SER A 22 -41.86 15.13 -10.53
CA SER A 22 -41.77 13.78 -9.94
C SER A 22 -42.99 12.99 -10.40
N LYS A 23 -42.78 12.04 -11.30
CA LYS A 23 -43.84 11.13 -11.76
C LYS A 23 -44.36 10.36 -10.57
N LYS A 24 -45.65 10.24 -10.46
CA LYS A 24 -46.34 9.65 -9.29
C LYS A 24 -46.29 8.13 -9.27
N TYR A 25 -46.20 7.48 -10.45
CA TYR A 25 -46.29 6.03 -10.60
C TYR A 25 -45.01 5.54 -11.31
N ASP A 26 -44.56 4.37 -10.91
CA ASP A 26 -43.45 3.67 -11.58
C ASP A 26 -43.93 3.03 -12.87
N VAL A 27 -45.08 2.35 -12.82
CA VAL A 27 -45.62 1.57 -13.92
C VAL A 27 -47.12 1.92 -14.15
N PHE A 28 -47.51 2.02 -15.42
CA PHE A 28 -48.89 2.04 -15.88
C PHE A 28 -49.19 0.75 -16.63
N LEU A 29 -50.30 0.05 -16.29
CA LEU A 29 -50.77 -1.14 -16.99
C LEU A 29 -51.92 -0.80 -17.93
N SER A 30 -51.69 -0.95 -19.25
CA SER A 30 -52.75 -0.87 -20.27
C SER A 30 -53.14 -2.26 -20.73
N PHE A 31 -54.40 -2.62 -20.58
CA PHE A 31 -54.90 -3.96 -20.88
C PHE A 31 -56.39 -3.93 -21.21
N ARG A 32 -56.90 -4.98 -21.85
CA ARG A 32 -58.31 -5.19 -21.98
C ARG A 32 -58.87 -5.99 -20.81
N GLY A 33 -59.72 -5.36 -19.99
CA GLY A 33 -60.20 -5.99 -18.74
C GLY A 33 -60.94 -7.32 -18.93
N GLU A 34 -61.75 -7.45 -20.02
CA GLU A 34 -62.49 -8.68 -20.33
C GLU A 34 -61.54 -9.87 -20.65
N ASP A 35 -60.34 -9.64 -21.18
CA ASP A 35 -59.43 -10.68 -21.64
C ASP A 35 -58.46 -11.13 -20.55
N THR A 36 -57.90 -10.18 -19.75
CA THR A 36 -56.73 -10.47 -18.92
C THR A 36 -56.82 -10.04 -17.45
N ARG A 37 -57.89 -9.28 -17.04
CA ARG A 37 -58.02 -8.70 -15.69
C ARG A 37 -57.97 -9.73 -14.58
N MET A 38 -58.71 -10.85 -14.73
CA MET A 38 -58.87 -11.87 -13.65
C MET A 38 -57.77 -12.94 -13.66
N ASN A 39 -56.80 -12.84 -14.57
CA ASN A 39 -55.71 -13.79 -14.72
C ASN A 39 -54.37 -13.07 -14.85
N PHE A 40 -53.76 -13.04 -16.00
CA PHE A 40 -52.45 -12.52 -16.25
C PHE A 40 -52.19 -11.10 -15.67
N THR A 41 -53.11 -10.14 -15.88
CA THR A 41 -52.92 -8.76 -15.41
C THR A 41 -52.91 -8.67 -13.88
N SER A 42 -53.80 -9.43 -13.20
CA SER A 42 -53.80 -9.46 -11.72
C SER A 42 -52.52 -10.09 -11.15
N HIS A 43 -52.04 -11.16 -11.77
CA HIS A 43 -50.77 -11.81 -11.36
C HIS A 43 -49.56 -10.89 -11.57
N LEU A 44 -49.50 -10.19 -12.73
CA LEU A 44 -48.46 -9.21 -13.01
C LEU A 44 -48.47 -8.02 -12.03
N HIS A 45 -49.67 -7.49 -11.73
CA HIS A 45 -49.84 -6.41 -10.77
C HIS A 45 -49.36 -6.82 -9.37
N GLU A 46 -49.75 -8.01 -8.91
CA GLU A 46 -49.31 -8.54 -7.60
C GLU A 46 -47.82 -8.77 -7.57
N ALA A 47 -47.25 -9.31 -8.65
CA ALA A 47 -45.78 -9.52 -8.74
C ALA A 47 -45.00 -8.19 -8.75
N LEU A 48 -45.48 -7.14 -9.39
CA LEU A 48 -44.91 -5.78 -9.34
C LEU A 48 -45.05 -5.16 -7.93
N LYS A 49 -46.22 -5.31 -7.31
CA LYS A 49 -46.49 -4.83 -5.95
C LYS A 49 -45.59 -5.50 -4.91
N GLN A 50 -45.34 -6.81 -5.02
CA GLN A 50 -44.38 -7.55 -4.17
C GLN A 50 -42.96 -6.97 -4.26
N LYS A 51 -42.61 -6.40 -5.42
CA LYS A 51 -41.34 -5.70 -5.61
C LYS A 51 -41.38 -4.20 -5.29
N LYS A 52 -42.48 -3.74 -4.60
CA LYS A 52 -42.68 -2.35 -4.20
C LYS A 52 -42.66 -1.35 -5.38
N VAL A 53 -43.10 -1.81 -6.56
CA VAL A 53 -43.25 -0.97 -7.75
C VAL A 53 -44.62 -0.33 -7.71
N GLU A 54 -44.71 1.02 -7.59
CA GLU A 54 -45.95 1.79 -7.58
C GLU A 54 -46.64 1.71 -8.94
N THR A 55 -47.62 0.81 -9.01
CA THR A 55 -48.24 0.44 -10.27
C THR A 55 -49.68 0.99 -10.33
N TYR A 56 -49.97 1.82 -11.35
CA TYR A 56 -51.32 2.23 -11.64
C TYR A 56 -52.04 1.20 -12.49
N ILE A 57 -53.18 0.74 -12.00
CA ILE A 57 -54.07 -0.18 -12.70
C ILE A 57 -55.49 0.37 -12.54
N ASP A 58 -56.24 0.47 -13.64
CA ASP A 58 -57.62 0.97 -13.59
C ASP A 58 -58.60 -0.17 -13.39
N TYR A 59 -59.21 -0.18 -12.20
CA TYR A 59 -60.28 -1.11 -11.83
C TYR A 59 -61.70 -0.59 -12.09
N GLN A 60 -61.89 0.69 -12.51
CA GLN A 60 -63.17 1.36 -12.47
C GLN A 60 -63.70 1.90 -13.82
N LEU A 61 -63.30 1.34 -14.94
CA LEU A 61 -63.86 1.79 -16.22
C LEU A 61 -65.25 1.14 -16.49
N GLU A 62 -66.30 1.91 -16.36
CA GLU A 62 -67.63 1.51 -16.85
C GLU A 62 -67.71 1.75 -18.38
N LYS A 63 -68.55 0.90 -19.03
CA LYS A 63 -68.74 0.97 -20.47
C LYS A 63 -69.50 2.26 -20.86
N GLY A 64 -68.85 3.19 -21.56
CA GLY A 64 -69.53 4.33 -22.20
C GLY A 64 -68.92 5.72 -21.91
N ASP A 65 -68.05 5.90 -20.97
CA ASP A 65 -67.47 7.19 -20.61
C ASP A 65 -66.28 7.60 -21.48
N GLU A 66 -66.03 8.90 -21.69
CA GLU A 66 -64.78 9.43 -22.28
C GLU A 66 -63.62 9.16 -21.37
N ILE A 67 -62.36 9.04 -21.96
CA ILE A 67 -61.13 8.83 -21.18
C ILE A 67 -61.06 9.84 -20.05
N SER A 68 -61.15 9.34 -18.82
CA SER A 68 -61.09 10.18 -17.62
C SER A 68 -59.81 11.02 -17.62
N PRO A 69 -59.85 12.34 -17.33
CA PRO A 69 -58.67 13.17 -17.16
C PRO A 69 -57.65 12.55 -16.17
N ALA A 70 -58.09 11.77 -15.20
CA ALA A 70 -57.29 11.05 -14.24
C ALA A 70 -56.42 9.93 -14.89
N LEU A 71 -56.99 9.21 -15.88
CA LEU A 71 -56.28 8.15 -16.61
C LEU A 71 -55.18 8.76 -17.50
N ILE A 72 -55.48 9.84 -18.22
CA ILE A 72 -54.49 10.54 -19.04
C ILE A 72 -53.33 11.03 -18.14
N LYS A 73 -53.66 11.59 -16.99
CA LYS A 73 -52.66 12.03 -16.01
C LYS A 73 -51.85 10.89 -15.44
N ALA A 74 -52.44 9.73 -15.13
CA ALA A 74 -51.74 8.56 -14.67
C ALA A 74 -50.75 8.04 -15.74
N ILE A 75 -51.12 8.06 -17.03
CA ILE A 75 -50.18 7.74 -18.13
C ILE A 75 -49.00 8.73 -18.14
N GLU A 76 -49.29 10.03 -18.05
CA GLU A 76 -48.26 11.09 -18.05
C GLU A 76 -47.34 11.03 -16.83
N ASP A 77 -47.93 10.69 -15.67
CA ASP A 77 -47.23 10.58 -14.38
C ASP A 77 -46.56 9.22 -14.13
N SER A 78 -46.45 8.35 -15.15
CA SER A 78 -45.79 7.03 -15.07
C SER A 78 -44.48 7.00 -15.81
N HIS A 79 -43.49 6.27 -15.23
CA HIS A 79 -42.16 6.10 -15.84
C HIS A 79 -42.16 5.04 -16.95
N VAL A 80 -42.86 3.92 -16.72
CA VAL A 80 -42.98 2.80 -17.63
C VAL A 80 -44.44 2.53 -17.93
N SER A 81 -44.80 2.22 -19.17
CA SER A 81 -46.13 1.69 -19.55
C SER A 81 -45.96 0.27 -20.07
N ILE A 82 -46.65 -0.69 -19.44
CA ILE A 82 -46.76 -2.07 -19.93
C ILE A 82 -48.06 -2.20 -20.68
N VAL A 83 -47.98 -2.57 -21.94
CA VAL A 83 -49.15 -2.72 -22.82
C VAL A 83 -49.40 -4.20 -23.08
N ILE A 84 -50.48 -4.75 -22.48
CA ILE A 84 -50.85 -6.17 -22.59
C ILE A 84 -51.80 -6.33 -23.78
N LEU A 85 -51.24 -6.72 -24.90
CA LEU A 85 -51.94 -6.93 -26.18
C LEU A 85 -52.54 -8.33 -26.21
N SER A 86 -53.84 -8.43 -26.01
CA SER A 86 -54.62 -9.69 -26.05
C SER A 86 -55.34 -9.83 -27.40
N GLU A 87 -55.96 -10.99 -27.66
CA GLU A 87 -56.67 -11.30 -28.90
C GLU A 87 -57.72 -10.23 -29.28
N ASN A 88 -58.47 -9.70 -28.32
CA ASN A 88 -59.49 -8.72 -28.56
C ASN A 88 -59.13 -7.27 -28.15
N TYR A 89 -57.85 -6.97 -27.85
CA TYR A 89 -57.39 -5.65 -27.42
C TYR A 89 -57.87 -4.53 -28.37
N ALA A 90 -57.76 -4.76 -29.67
CA ALA A 90 -58.17 -3.79 -30.70
C ALA A 90 -59.69 -3.58 -30.82
N SER A 91 -60.50 -4.41 -30.18
CA SER A 91 -61.95 -4.23 -30.20
C SER A 91 -62.42 -3.14 -29.24
N SER A 92 -61.54 -2.69 -28.28
CA SER A 92 -61.83 -1.63 -27.34
C SER A 92 -61.27 -0.29 -27.84
N LYS A 93 -62.16 0.65 -28.12
CA LYS A 93 -61.74 2.04 -28.46
C LYS A 93 -60.90 2.66 -27.36
N TRP A 94 -61.17 2.35 -26.12
CA TRP A 94 -60.47 2.82 -24.92
C TRP A 94 -59.04 2.35 -24.93
N CYS A 95 -58.78 1.09 -25.10
CA CYS A 95 -57.41 0.56 -25.15
C CYS A 95 -56.62 1.18 -26.31
N LEU A 96 -57.27 1.46 -27.45
CA LEU A 96 -56.62 2.11 -28.59
C LEU A 96 -56.28 3.59 -28.34
N GLU A 97 -57.14 4.33 -27.60
CA GLU A 97 -56.85 5.71 -27.17
C GLU A 97 -55.76 5.76 -26.12
N GLU A 98 -55.79 4.88 -25.10
CA GLU A 98 -54.74 4.74 -24.13
C GLU A 98 -53.37 4.49 -24.80
N LEU A 99 -53.32 3.51 -25.72
CA LEU A 99 -52.11 3.20 -26.46
C LEU A 99 -51.65 4.40 -27.27
N SER A 100 -52.53 5.15 -27.88
CA SER A 100 -52.21 6.38 -28.61
C SER A 100 -51.59 7.41 -27.71
N LYS A 101 -52.10 7.57 -26.46
CA LYS A 101 -51.56 8.49 -25.46
C LYS A 101 -50.21 8.02 -24.92
N ILE A 102 -50.06 6.74 -24.64
CA ILE A 102 -48.79 6.11 -24.20
C ILE A 102 -47.68 6.39 -25.21
N LEU A 103 -47.93 6.18 -26.51
CA LEU A 103 -46.91 6.44 -27.54
C LEU A 103 -46.64 7.94 -27.75
N GLU A 104 -47.62 8.81 -27.48
CA GLU A 104 -47.42 10.25 -27.44
C GLU A 104 -46.46 10.62 -26.28
N CYS A 105 -46.69 10.10 -25.07
CA CYS A 105 -45.83 10.28 -23.91
C CYS A 105 -44.40 9.71 -24.14
N LYS A 106 -44.29 8.56 -24.82
CA LYS A 106 -42.99 8.04 -25.26
C LYS A 106 -42.22 9.04 -26.10
N LYS A 107 -42.87 9.68 -27.08
CA LYS A 107 -42.25 10.66 -28.00
C LYS A 107 -41.92 11.99 -27.31
N LYS A 108 -42.77 12.48 -26.44
CA LYS A 108 -42.66 13.81 -25.82
C LYS A 108 -41.82 13.80 -24.52
N GLN A 109 -41.95 12.74 -23.72
CA GLN A 109 -41.43 12.68 -22.36
C GLN A 109 -40.42 11.53 -22.17
N GLY A 110 -40.12 10.74 -23.21
CA GLY A 110 -39.19 9.62 -23.11
C GLY A 110 -39.69 8.44 -22.28
N GLN A 111 -41.04 8.32 -22.09
CA GLN A 111 -41.67 7.22 -21.35
C GLN A 111 -41.26 5.84 -21.96
N ILE A 112 -40.92 4.89 -21.12
CA ILE A 112 -40.57 3.53 -21.54
C ILE A 112 -41.86 2.75 -21.80
N VAL A 113 -41.95 2.08 -22.96
CA VAL A 113 -43.11 1.24 -23.33
C VAL A 113 -42.64 -0.20 -23.54
N ILE A 114 -43.30 -1.12 -22.81
CA ILE A 114 -43.02 -2.57 -22.86
C ILE A 114 -44.27 -3.27 -23.38
N PRO A 115 -44.32 -3.74 -24.65
CA PRO A 115 -45.43 -4.55 -25.13
C PRO A 115 -45.31 -5.99 -24.63
N VAL A 116 -46.47 -6.56 -24.20
CA VAL A 116 -46.63 -7.96 -23.85
C VAL A 116 -47.70 -8.56 -24.75
N PHE A 117 -47.32 -9.51 -25.57
CA PHE A 117 -48.22 -10.21 -26.47
C PHE A 117 -48.81 -11.44 -25.75
N HIS A 118 -50.00 -11.30 -25.22
CA HIS A 118 -50.67 -12.33 -24.46
C HIS A 118 -51.56 -13.20 -25.34
N ASN A 119 -51.15 -14.42 -25.59
CA ASN A 119 -51.82 -15.41 -26.46
C ASN A 119 -52.11 -14.93 -27.90
N ILE A 120 -51.34 -13.99 -28.41
CA ILE A 120 -51.47 -13.47 -29.76
C ILE A 120 -50.10 -13.39 -30.47
N ASP A 121 -50.11 -13.65 -31.78
CA ASP A 121 -48.92 -13.47 -32.60
C ASP A 121 -48.60 -11.97 -32.81
N PRO A 122 -47.37 -11.51 -32.45
CA PRO A 122 -46.97 -10.11 -32.71
C PRO A 122 -47.16 -9.67 -34.14
N SER A 123 -47.07 -10.58 -35.12
CA SER A 123 -47.25 -10.31 -36.54
C SER A 123 -48.72 -9.96 -36.86
N HIS A 124 -49.67 -10.58 -36.14
CA HIS A 124 -51.09 -10.25 -36.27
C HIS A 124 -51.42 -8.85 -35.77
N VAL A 125 -50.83 -8.45 -34.63
CA VAL A 125 -50.95 -7.08 -34.10
C VAL A 125 -50.31 -6.08 -35.08
N ARG A 126 -49.11 -6.38 -35.57
CA ARG A 126 -48.37 -5.51 -36.48
C ARG A 126 -49.08 -5.25 -37.82
N LYS A 127 -49.67 -6.30 -38.39
CA LYS A 127 -50.33 -6.27 -39.71
C LYS A 127 -51.86 -6.10 -39.63
N GLN A 128 -52.41 -6.01 -38.40
CA GLN A 128 -53.84 -5.98 -38.06
C GLN A 128 -54.62 -7.12 -38.74
N ASN A 129 -54.10 -8.35 -38.68
CA ASN A 129 -54.74 -9.55 -39.27
C ASN A 129 -55.59 -10.30 -38.23
N GLY A 130 -56.46 -11.21 -38.70
CA GLY A 130 -57.22 -12.13 -37.83
C GLY A 130 -58.26 -11.42 -36.93
N SER A 131 -58.13 -11.53 -35.61
CA SER A 131 -59.03 -10.89 -34.65
C SER A 131 -58.96 -9.35 -34.73
N TYR A 132 -57.77 -8.80 -35.00
CA TYR A 132 -57.57 -7.37 -35.15
C TYR A 132 -58.21 -6.82 -36.44
N GLU A 133 -58.20 -7.56 -37.54
CA GLU A 133 -58.88 -7.22 -38.77
C GLU A 133 -60.39 -7.12 -38.54
N LYS A 134 -61.00 -8.13 -37.85
CA LYS A 134 -62.41 -8.13 -37.51
C LYS A 134 -62.77 -6.98 -36.56
N ALA A 135 -61.88 -6.61 -35.66
CA ALA A 135 -62.06 -5.51 -34.76
C ALA A 135 -62.12 -4.17 -35.53
N PHE A 136 -61.17 -3.94 -36.46
CA PHE A 136 -61.14 -2.73 -37.26
C PHE A 136 -62.23 -2.63 -38.28
N ALA A 137 -62.84 -3.71 -38.78
CA ALA A 137 -64.06 -3.70 -39.59
C ALA A 137 -65.25 -3.10 -38.82
N LYS A 138 -65.29 -3.23 -37.50
CA LYS A 138 -66.27 -2.58 -36.65
C LYS A 138 -65.99 -1.09 -36.31
N HIS A 139 -64.78 -0.63 -36.58
CA HIS A 139 -64.31 0.74 -36.39
C HIS A 139 -64.24 1.51 -37.73
N GLU A 140 -64.72 0.89 -38.83
CA GLU A 140 -64.81 1.54 -40.15
C GLU A 140 -65.73 2.75 -40.07
N GLY A 141 -65.23 3.95 -40.45
CA GLY A 141 -65.96 5.25 -40.30
C GLY A 141 -65.53 6.11 -39.15
N GLU A 142 -64.69 5.59 -38.17
CA GLU A 142 -64.12 6.40 -37.12
C GLU A 142 -62.98 7.28 -37.62
N ALA A 143 -63.02 8.56 -37.38
CA ALA A 143 -61.98 9.53 -37.80
C ALA A 143 -60.55 9.18 -37.33
N LYS A 144 -60.44 8.42 -36.23
CA LYS A 144 -59.17 8.03 -35.60
C LYS A 144 -58.67 6.63 -36.05
N CYS A 145 -59.42 5.92 -36.88
CA CYS A 145 -59.12 4.51 -37.27
C CYS A 145 -57.71 4.36 -37.83
N ASN A 146 -57.27 5.22 -38.72
CA ASN A 146 -55.94 5.21 -39.34
C ASN A 146 -54.80 5.49 -38.27
N LYS A 147 -55.11 6.38 -37.29
CA LYS A 147 -54.19 6.69 -36.19
C LYS A 147 -54.00 5.44 -35.33
N TRP A 148 -55.04 4.74 -34.96
CA TRP A 148 -55.00 3.51 -34.16
C TRP A 148 -54.25 2.39 -34.82
N LYS A 149 -54.46 2.17 -36.16
CA LYS A 149 -53.68 1.21 -36.95
C LYS A 149 -52.18 1.50 -36.93
N ALA A 150 -51.80 2.78 -37.15
CA ALA A 150 -50.39 3.21 -37.06
C ALA A 150 -49.78 3.01 -35.67
N THR A 151 -50.54 3.31 -34.60
CA THR A 151 -50.13 3.14 -33.21
C THR A 151 -49.88 1.67 -32.86
N LEU A 152 -50.77 0.76 -33.29
CA LEU A 152 -50.56 -0.70 -33.08
C LEU A 152 -49.36 -1.22 -33.87
N THR A 153 -49.13 -0.75 -35.08
CA THR A 153 -47.93 -1.07 -35.84
C THR A 153 -46.67 -0.60 -35.13
N GLU A 154 -46.70 0.63 -34.61
CA GLU A 154 -45.57 1.22 -33.87
C GLU A 154 -45.22 0.42 -32.61
N VAL A 155 -46.21 0.10 -31.75
CA VAL A 155 -45.98 -0.67 -30.52
C VAL A 155 -45.53 -2.10 -30.81
N ALA A 156 -46.12 -2.75 -31.86
CA ALA A 156 -45.72 -4.13 -32.24
C ALA A 156 -44.33 -4.24 -32.92
N ASN A 157 -43.71 -3.11 -33.23
CA ASN A 157 -42.33 -3.03 -33.70
C ASN A 157 -41.33 -2.82 -32.54
N LEU A 158 -41.82 -2.58 -31.31
CA LEU A 158 -40.95 -2.55 -30.13
C LEU A 158 -40.58 -3.98 -29.70
N ALA A 159 -39.37 -4.12 -29.13
CA ALA A 159 -39.01 -5.34 -28.46
C ALA A 159 -39.95 -5.59 -27.27
N GLY A 160 -40.60 -6.74 -27.22
CA GLY A 160 -41.60 -7.09 -26.19
C GLY A 160 -41.59 -8.57 -25.84
N TRP A 161 -42.50 -8.91 -24.92
CA TRP A 161 -42.60 -10.27 -24.36
C TRP A 161 -43.75 -11.03 -25.03
N ASP A 162 -43.51 -12.30 -25.39
CA ASP A 162 -44.48 -13.19 -26.03
C ASP A 162 -44.81 -14.36 -25.11
N SER A 163 -46.07 -14.56 -24.74
CA SER A 163 -46.49 -15.57 -23.79
C SER A 163 -46.61 -16.99 -24.36
N ARG A 164 -46.61 -17.17 -25.72
CA ARG A 164 -47.00 -18.46 -26.37
C ARG A 164 -46.05 -19.62 -26.12
N ASN A 165 -44.76 -19.37 -25.86
CA ASN A 165 -43.74 -20.43 -25.75
C ASN A 165 -43.11 -20.45 -24.33
N ARG A 166 -43.80 -19.97 -23.31
CA ARG A 166 -43.33 -19.86 -21.95
C ARG A 166 -44.42 -20.17 -20.95
N THR A 167 -44.01 -20.58 -19.74
CA THR A 167 -44.95 -20.63 -18.63
C THR A 167 -45.27 -19.22 -18.15
N GLU A 168 -46.47 -19.00 -17.62
CA GLU A 168 -46.89 -17.70 -17.12
C GLU A 168 -45.98 -17.20 -15.99
N SER A 169 -45.55 -18.10 -15.12
CA SER A 169 -44.65 -17.78 -13.99
C SER A 169 -43.29 -17.28 -14.47
N GLU A 170 -42.69 -17.90 -15.50
CA GLU A 170 -41.44 -17.45 -16.09
C GLU A 170 -41.60 -16.08 -16.78
N LEU A 171 -42.70 -15.92 -17.53
CA LEU A 171 -42.98 -14.66 -18.20
C LEU A 171 -43.15 -13.49 -17.21
N LEU A 172 -43.87 -13.71 -16.10
CA LEU A 172 -44.08 -12.70 -15.05
C LEU A 172 -42.75 -12.32 -14.41
N LYS A 173 -41.91 -13.30 -14.09
CA LYS A 173 -40.57 -13.08 -13.53
C LYS A 173 -39.69 -12.24 -14.45
N ASP A 174 -39.69 -12.55 -15.73
CA ASP A 174 -38.91 -11.85 -16.74
C ASP A 174 -39.38 -10.41 -16.96
N ILE A 175 -40.71 -10.19 -17.04
CA ILE A 175 -41.31 -8.83 -17.19
C ILE A 175 -40.97 -7.99 -15.95
N VAL A 176 -41.15 -8.51 -14.74
CA VAL A 176 -40.84 -7.78 -13.50
C VAL A 176 -39.36 -7.45 -13.45
N GLY A 177 -38.48 -8.37 -13.80
CA GLY A 177 -37.04 -8.12 -13.89
C GLY A 177 -36.67 -7.04 -14.92
N ASP A 178 -37.35 -7.03 -16.09
CA ASP A 178 -37.13 -6.02 -17.13
C ASP A 178 -37.61 -4.61 -16.67
N VAL A 179 -38.76 -4.56 -16.00
CA VAL A 179 -39.31 -3.33 -15.41
C VAL A 179 -38.37 -2.77 -14.36
N LEU A 180 -37.89 -3.60 -13.43
CA LEU A 180 -36.93 -3.18 -12.41
C LEU A 180 -35.63 -2.67 -13.01
N ARG A 181 -35.08 -3.35 -14.03
CA ARG A 181 -33.89 -2.87 -14.77
C ARG A 181 -34.12 -1.53 -15.46
N LYS A 182 -35.31 -1.23 -15.93
CA LYS A 182 -35.68 0.00 -16.65
C LYS A 182 -36.06 1.14 -15.70
N LEU A 183 -36.59 0.82 -14.54
CA LEU A 183 -36.91 1.78 -13.47
C LEU A 183 -35.63 2.14 -12.66
N THR A 184 -34.76 1.17 -12.46
CA THR A 184 -33.47 1.45 -11.83
C THR A 184 -32.68 2.31 -12.83
N PRO A 185 -32.40 3.60 -12.53
CA PRO A 185 -31.66 4.42 -13.48
C PRO A 185 -30.36 3.70 -13.83
N ARG A 186 -30.15 3.46 -15.12
CA ARG A 186 -28.82 3.09 -15.60
C ARG A 186 -27.89 4.20 -15.15
N TYR A 187 -27.24 4.01 -13.98
CA TYR A 187 -26.18 4.86 -13.56
C TYR A 187 -26.34 6.32 -14.02
N PRO A 188 -27.03 7.18 -13.40
CA PRO A 188 -26.51 8.53 -13.50
C PRO A 188 -26.73 9.46 -12.32
N ASN A 189 -27.74 9.34 -11.49
CA ASN A 189 -28.01 10.44 -10.55
C ASN A 189 -27.46 10.24 -9.12
N GLN A 190 -27.38 9.02 -8.61
CA GLN A 190 -26.73 8.75 -7.32
C GLN A 190 -25.20 8.58 -7.44
N LEU A 191 -24.70 8.21 -8.63
CA LEU A 191 -23.27 8.09 -8.92
C LEU A 191 -22.69 9.31 -9.66
N LYS A 192 -23.52 10.30 -10.04
CA LYS A 192 -23.04 11.59 -10.56
C LYS A 192 -22.22 12.29 -9.48
N GLY A 193 -20.91 12.42 -9.73
CA GLY A 193 -19.97 13.03 -8.80
C GLY A 193 -19.13 12.05 -7.99
N LEU A 194 -19.32 10.74 -8.17
CA LEU A 194 -18.37 9.74 -7.66
C LEU A 194 -17.22 9.62 -8.66
N VAL A 195 -16.01 9.82 -8.16
CA VAL A 195 -14.79 9.81 -8.97
C VAL A 195 -13.92 8.62 -8.54
N GLY A 196 -13.30 7.91 -9.51
CA GLY A 196 -12.37 6.83 -9.25
C GLY A 196 -13.02 5.51 -8.78
N ILE A 197 -14.35 5.38 -8.91
CA ILE A 197 -15.04 4.11 -8.59
C ILE A 197 -14.85 3.10 -9.71
N GLU A 198 -14.78 3.53 -10.96
CA GLU A 198 -14.67 2.66 -12.12
C GLU A 198 -13.41 1.78 -12.05
N ASP A 199 -12.28 2.34 -11.64
CA ASP A 199 -11.01 1.61 -11.47
C ASP A 199 -11.09 0.50 -10.41
N ASN A 200 -11.92 0.70 -9.39
CA ASN A 200 -12.14 -0.27 -8.31
C ASN A 200 -13.25 -1.25 -8.63
N TYR A 201 -14.16 -0.84 -9.54
CA TYR A 201 -15.35 -1.60 -9.84
C TYR A 201 -15.01 -2.96 -10.47
N GLU A 202 -14.24 -2.99 -11.56
CA GLU A 202 -13.86 -4.22 -12.26
C GLU A 202 -13.17 -5.23 -11.33
N LYS A 203 -12.30 -4.75 -10.44
CA LYS A 203 -11.59 -5.60 -9.48
C LYS A 203 -12.53 -6.22 -8.45
N VAL A 204 -13.39 -5.41 -7.85
CA VAL A 204 -14.34 -5.88 -6.83
C VAL A 204 -15.41 -6.79 -7.45
N GLU A 205 -15.90 -6.49 -8.66
CA GLU A 205 -16.84 -7.34 -9.39
C GLU A 205 -16.24 -8.73 -9.68
N SER A 206 -14.95 -8.78 -10.05
CA SER A 206 -14.25 -10.04 -10.25
C SER A 206 -14.14 -10.89 -8.98
N LEU A 207 -13.91 -10.23 -7.82
CA LEU A 207 -13.85 -10.90 -6.51
C LEU A 207 -15.23 -11.39 -6.05
N LEU A 208 -16.30 -10.66 -6.37
CA LEU A 208 -17.66 -11.07 -6.08
C LEU A 208 -18.15 -12.23 -6.95
N LYS A 209 -17.44 -12.59 -8.03
CA LYS A 209 -17.77 -13.70 -8.94
C LYS A 209 -19.26 -13.71 -9.29
N ILE A 210 -19.80 -12.56 -9.73
CA ILE A 210 -21.23 -12.42 -10.06
C ILE A 210 -21.64 -13.47 -11.10
N GLY A 211 -22.76 -14.17 -10.82
CA GLY A 211 -23.23 -15.31 -11.64
C GLY A 211 -22.80 -16.69 -11.14
N SER A 212 -21.85 -16.79 -10.22
CA SER A 212 -21.52 -18.05 -9.53
C SER A 212 -22.65 -18.47 -8.57
N SER A 213 -22.87 -19.77 -8.42
CA SER A 213 -23.82 -20.35 -7.44
C SER A 213 -23.27 -20.35 -6.01
N GLU A 214 -22.01 -20.08 -5.79
CA GLU A 214 -21.38 -20.01 -4.47
C GLU A 214 -21.90 -18.82 -3.68
N VAL A 215 -21.98 -18.95 -2.36
CA VAL A 215 -22.13 -17.81 -1.43
C VAL A 215 -20.74 -17.20 -1.28
N ILE A 216 -20.60 -15.90 -1.50
CA ILE A 216 -19.31 -15.20 -1.42
C ILE A 216 -19.40 -14.04 -0.46
N THR A 217 -18.45 -14.00 0.48
CA THR A 217 -18.26 -12.91 1.41
C THR A 217 -17.03 -12.09 1.01
N LEU A 218 -17.23 -10.79 0.74
CA LEU A 218 -16.18 -9.86 0.37
C LEU A 218 -15.93 -8.86 1.51
N GLY A 219 -14.72 -8.83 2.02
CA GLY A 219 -14.24 -7.82 2.96
C GLY A 219 -13.63 -6.62 2.23
N ILE A 220 -14.14 -5.41 2.46
CA ILE A 220 -13.58 -4.15 1.97
C ILE A 220 -12.94 -3.41 3.14
N TRP A 221 -11.62 -3.22 3.13
CA TRP A 221 -10.90 -2.58 4.23
C TRP A 221 -10.00 -1.43 3.79
N GLY A 222 -9.53 -0.67 4.77
CA GLY A 222 -8.65 0.47 4.59
C GLY A 222 -8.88 1.56 5.63
N MET A 223 -8.08 2.61 5.60
CA MET A 223 -8.14 3.70 6.57
C MET A 223 -9.47 4.46 6.57
N GLY A 224 -9.72 5.24 7.63
CA GLY A 224 -10.87 6.14 7.72
C GLY A 224 -10.89 7.18 6.61
N GLY A 225 -12.07 7.42 6.00
CA GLY A 225 -12.20 8.43 4.95
C GLY A 225 -11.74 8.04 3.56
N ILE A 226 -11.23 6.81 3.33
CA ILE A 226 -10.73 6.32 2.03
C ILE A 226 -11.84 6.02 1.01
N GLY A 227 -13.11 5.96 1.44
CA GLY A 227 -14.23 5.75 0.53
C GLY A 227 -14.86 4.36 0.55
N LYS A 228 -14.60 3.50 1.55
CA LYS A 228 -15.17 2.14 1.67
C LYS A 228 -16.69 2.11 1.58
N THR A 229 -17.36 2.91 2.40
CA THR A 229 -18.83 3.04 2.41
C THR A 229 -19.36 3.48 1.05
N THR A 230 -18.66 4.43 0.40
CA THR A 230 -19.05 4.93 -0.94
C THR A 230 -18.94 3.82 -1.99
N LEU A 231 -17.88 3.03 -1.93
CA LEU A 231 -17.66 1.89 -2.83
C LEU A 231 -18.73 0.81 -2.61
N ALA A 232 -18.96 0.41 -1.36
CA ALA A 232 -20.00 -0.57 -1.01
C ALA A 232 -21.40 -0.10 -1.43
N SER A 233 -21.71 1.19 -1.23
CA SER A 233 -22.98 1.78 -1.66
C SER A 233 -23.16 1.79 -3.19
N ALA A 234 -22.06 2.03 -3.93
CA ALA A 234 -22.08 1.98 -5.39
C ALA A 234 -22.37 0.54 -5.90
N PHE A 235 -21.75 -0.47 -5.26
CA PHE A 235 -22.02 -1.88 -5.55
C PHE A 235 -23.44 -2.27 -5.21
N TYR A 236 -23.92 -1.89 -4.03
CA TYR A 236 -25.28 -2.16 -3.61
C TYR A 236 -26.29 -1.57 -4.59
N ALA A 237 -26.15 -0.30 -4.96
CA ALA A 237 -27.04 0.36 -5.91
C ALA A 237 -27.04 -0.29 -7.30
N LYS A 238 -25.90 -0.87 -7.73
CA LYS A 238 -25.82 -1.53 -9.05
C LYS A 238 -26.32 -2.97 -9.03
N LEU A 239 -26.11 -3.71 -7.95
CA LEU A 239 -26.32 -5.16 -7.90
C LEU A 239 -27.61 -5.58 -7.21
N SER A 240 -28.22 -4.74 -6.34
CA SER A 240 -29.39 -5.11 -5.53
C SER A 240 -30.54 -5.72 -6.35
N HIS A 241 -30.75 -5.22 -7.58
CA HIS A 241 -31.80 -5.73 -8.46
C HIS A 241 -31.59 -7.17 -9.00
N GLU A 242 -30.37 -7.73 -8.87
CA GLU A 242 -30.06 -9.11 -9.27
C GLU A 242 -30.36 -10.15 -8.18
N PHE A 243 -30.74 -9.66 -6.99
CA PHE A 243 -31.01 -10.48 -5.82
C PHE A 243 -32.51 -10.48 -5.48
N GLU A 244 -32.96 -11.54 -4.82
CA GLU A 244 -34.37 -11.71 -4.42
C GLU A 244 -34.72 -10.86 -3.19
N ALA A 245 -33.72 -10.61 -2.34
CA ALA A 245 -33.84 -9.69 -1.23
C ALA A 245 -32.46 -9.04 -0.95
N ASP A 246 -32.46 -7.83 -0.41
CA ASP A 246 -31.26 -7.09 -0.14
C ASP A 246 -31.37 -6.26 1.14
N CYS A 247 -30.23 -6.04 1.80
CA CYS A 247 -30.16 -5.22 3.01
C CYS A 247 -28.83 -4.47 3.08
N PHE A 248 -28.89 -3.16 3.42
CA PHE A 248 -27.72 -2.35 3.68
C PHE A 248 -27.74 -1.82 5.13
N LEU A 249 -26.96 -2.42 6.01
CA LEU A 249 -26.78 -1.93 7.38
C LEU A 249 -25.66 -0.90 7.44
N VAL A 250 -26.04 0.37 7.57
CA VAL A 250 -25.10 1.52 7.64
C VAL A 250 -24.53 1.65 9.04
N ASN A 251 -23.23 1.98 9.17
CA ASN A 251 -22.56 2.31 10.43
C ASN A 251 -22.82 1.29 11.55
N VAL A 252 -22.56 0.01 11.29
CA VAL A 252 -22.80 -1.10 12.25
C VAL A 252 -22.16 -0.81 13.60
N ARG A 253 -20.91 -0.32 13.62
CA ARG A 253 -20.16 0.03 14.82
C ARG A 253 -20.93 0.99 15.75
N GLU A 254 -21.45 2.07 15.18
CA GLU A 254 -22.13 3.11 15.97
C GLU A 254 -23.55 2.68 16.36
N ASN A 255 -24.27 2.06 15.43
CA ASN A 255 -25.63 1.58 15.68
C ASN A 255 -25.66 0.44 16.69
N ALA A 256 -24.66 -0.43 16.71
CA ALA A 256 -24.50 -1.47 17.74
C ALA A 256 -24.28 -0.87 19.13
N LYS A 257 -23.52 0.23 19.25
CA LYS A 257 -23.32 0.95 20.52
C LYS A 257 -24.59 1.64 21.02
N ARG A 258 -25.41 2.19 20.10
CA ARG A 258 -26.61 2.96 20.43
C ARG A 258 -27.85 2.09 20.69
N HIS A 259 -28.04 1.04 19.91
CA HIS A 259 -29.28 0.26 19.86
C HIS A 259 -29.09 -1.22 20.21
N GLY A 260 -27.84 -1.67 20.37
CA GLY A 260 -27.49 -3.06 20.56
C GLY A 260 -27.44 -3.86 19.25
N LEU A 261 -26.75 -5.00 19.27
CA LEU A 261 -26.64 -5.90 18.10
C LEU A 261 -27.97 -6.57 17.76
N GLU A 262 -28.82 -6.80 18.76
CA GLU A 262 -30.13 -7.39 18.59
C GLU A 262 -31.03 -6.57 17.67
N ALA A 263 -31.12 -5.25 17.87
CA ALA A 263 -31.89 -4.36 17.03
C ALA A 263 -31.39 -4.35 15.57
N LEU A 264 -30.07 -4.43 15.36
CA LEU A 264 -29.48 -4.53 14.03
C LEU A 264 -29.81 -5.87 13.37
N SER A 265 -29.76 -6.96 14.10
CA SER A 265 -30.12 -8.30 13.62
C SER A 265 -31.60 -8.36 13.24
N GLN A 266 -32.51 -7.82 14.08
CA GLN A 266 -33.92 -7.71 13.79
C GLN A 266 -34.17 -6.91 12.51
N LYS A 267 -33.46 -5.77 12.33
CA LYS A 267 -33.55 -4.96 11.11
C LYS A 267 -33.10 -5.75 9.89
N LEU A 268 -31.95 -6.43 9.96
CA LEU A 268 -31.40 -7.26 8.89
C LEU A 268 -32.43 -8.31 8.42
N PHE A 269 -32.95 -9.09 9.35
CA PHE A 269 -33.89 -10.15 9.00
C PHE A 269 -35.27 -9.63 8.55
N SER A 270 -35.74 -8.51 9.11
CA SER A 270 -37.01 -7.91 8.66
C SER A 270 -36.94 -7.38 7.23
N GLU A 271 -35.78 -6.80 6.82
CA GLU A 271 -35.55 -6.34 5.45
C GLU A 271 -35.42 -7.53 4.47
N LEU A 272 -34.68 -8.61 4.85
CA LEU A 272 -34.49 -9.78 3.99
C LEU A 272 -35.74 -10.67 3.84
N LEU A 273 -36.64 -10.66 4.81
CA LEU A 273 -37.86 -11.49 4.83
C LEU A 273 -39.16 -10.74 4.53
N GLU A 274 -39.09 -9.43 4.15
CA GLU A 274 -40.22 -8.62 3.70
C GLU A 274 -41.39 -8.52 4.71
N ASN A 275 -41.15 -7.86 5.88
CA ASN A 275 -42.20 -7.41 6.82
C ASN A 275 -43.32 -8.41 7.19
N GLU A 276 -43.06 -9.66 7.34
CA GLU A 276 -43.99 -10.49 8.12
C GLU A 276 -43.77 -10.13 9.60
N ASN A 277 -44.79 -9.56 10.24
CA ASN A 277 -44.83 -9.17 11.66
C ASN A 277 -44.63 -10.40 12.58
N HIS A 278 -43.45 -10.90 12.66
CA HIS A 278 -43.05 -11.85 13.69
C HIS A 278 -42.20 -11.08 14.70
N CYS A 279 -42.82 -10.73 15.85
CA CYS A 279 -42.12 -10.38 17.07
C CYS A 279 -41.15 -11.51 17.38
N PHE A 280 -39.85 -11.29 17.19
CA PHE A 280 -38.81 -12.23 17.64
C PHE A 280 -38.57 -11.97 19.13
N ASP A 281 -39.43 -12.60 19.97
CA ASP A 281 -39.37 -12.49 21.45
C ASP A 281 -38.21 -13.28 22.10
N ALA A 282 -37.26 -13.83 21.35
CA ALA A 282 -36.17 -14.61 21.89
C ALA A 282 -34.77 -14.08 21.41
N PRO A 283 -33.91 -13.65 22.34
CA PRO A 283 -32.67 -12.91 22.01
C PRO A 283 -31.52 -13.75 21.41
N PHE A 284 -31.62 -15.06 21.25
CA PHE A 284 -30.45 -15.88 20.91
C PHE A 284 -30.66 -16.97 19.84
N LEU A 285 -31.86 -17.11 19.32
CA LEU A 285 -32.15 -18.14 18.32
C LEU A 285 -32.82 -17.46 17.12
N VAL A 286 -32.04 -17.05 16.12
CA VAL A 286 -32.58 -16.94 14.76
C VAL A 286 -33.26 -18.30 14.52
N SER A 287 -34.62 -18.32 14.48
CA SER A 287 -35.37 -19.55 14.35
C SER A 287 -34.80 -20.33 13.16
N GLN A 288 -34.61 -21.67 13.31
CA GLN A 288 -34.21 -22.53 12.18
C GLN A 288 -35.12 -22.33 10.97
N PHE A 289 -36.34 -21.85 11.19
CA PHE A 289 -37.28 -21.48 10.16
C PHE A 289 -36.83 -20.27 9.36
N VAL A 290 -36.30 -19.23 10.02
CA VAL A 290 -35.73 -18.02 9.35
C VAL A 290 -34.52 -18.37 8.50
N MET A 291 -33.60 -19.16 9.04
CA MET A 291 -32.41 -19.60 8.30
C MET A 291 -32.77 -20.51 7.12
N ARG A 292 -33.77 -21.39 7.27
CA ARG A 292 -34.26 -22.21 6.14
C ARG A 292 -34.86 -21.35 5.03
N ARG A 293 -35.57 -20.26 5.34
CA ARG A 293 -36.14 -19.33 4.36
C ARG A 293 -35.04 -18.53 3.64
N LEU A 294 -34.03 -18.07 4.38
CA LEU A 294 -32.87 -17.38 3.80
C LEU A 294 -32.05 -18.32 2.91
N GLY A 295 -31.90 -19.57 3.28
CA GLY A 295 -31.26 -20.60 2.47
C GLY A 295 -31.94 -20.89 1.11
N CYS A 296 -33.18 -20.45 0.94
CA CYS A 296 -33.91 -20.53 -0.32
C CYS A 296 -33.90 -19.24 -1.15
N LYS A 297 -33.35 -18.13 -0.62
CA LYS A 297 -33.33 -16.84 -1.30
C LYS A 297 -31.91 -16.40 -1.66
N LYS A 298 -31.69 -15.94 -2.89
CA LYS A 298 -30.46 -15.27 -3.32
C LYS A 298 -30.46 -13.86 -2.76
N VAL A 299 -29.61 -13.58 -1.75
CA VAL A 299 -29.60 -12.29 -1.04
C VAL A 299 -28.31 -11.49 -1.23
N LEU A 300 -28.42 -10.15 -1.19
CA LEU A 300 -27.31 -9.22 -1.11
C LEU A 300 -27.32 -8.53 0.26
N ILE A 301 -26.28 -8.75 1.06
CA ILE A 301 -26.12 -8.14 2.37
C ILE A 301 -24.91 -7.21 2.35
N VAL A 302 -25.06 -5.98 2.82
CA VAL A 302 -23.95 -5.05 3.03
C VAL A 302 -23.91 -4.62 4.49
N LEU A 303 -22.80 -4.90 5.17
CA LEU A 303 -22.53 -4.48 6.55
C LEU A 303 -21.46 -3.40 6.52
N ASP A 304 -21.83 -2.16 6.79
CA ASP A 304 -20.91 -1.03 6.71
C ASP A 304 -20.32 -0.66 8.07
N ASP A 305 -19.01 -0.39 8.10
CA ASP A 305 -18.21 0.01 9.27
C ASP A 305 -18.32 -0.97 10.45
N VAL A 306 -18.10 -2.27 10.19
CA VAL A 306 -18.00 -3.30 11.23
C VAL A 306 -16.68 -3.14 11.97
N ALA A 307 -16.70 -3.18 13.32
CA ALA A 307 -15.53 -2.90 14.16
C ALA A 307 -14.90 -4.13 14.80
N THR A 308 -15.69 -5.17 15.09
CA THR A 308 -15.24 -6.38 15.81
C THR A 308 -15.73 -7.65 15.14
N SER A 309 -15.00 -8.76 15.33
CA SER A 309 -15.42 -10.09 14.86
C SER A 309 -16.74 -10.51 15.49
N GLU A 310 -16.99 -10.14 16.76
CA GLU A 310 -18.25 -10.42 17.46
C GLU A 310 -19.46 -9.77 16.76
N GLN A 311 -19.31 -8.54 16.25
CA GLN A 311 -20.38 -7.89 15.48
C GLN A 311 -20.67 -8.65 14.19
N LEU A 312 -19.62 -9.11 13.49
CA LEU A 312 -19.77 -9.86 12.25
C LEU A 312 -20.43 -11.22 12.52
N GLU A 313 -19.93 -11.97 13.48
CA GLU A 313 -20.46 -13.28 13.87
C GLU A 313 -21.90 -13.20 14.37
N TYR A 314 -22.26 -12.14 15.11
CA TYR A 314 -23.63 -11.97 15.62
C TYR A 314 -24.63 -11.71 14.50
N LEU A 315 -24.24 -10.91 13.48
CA LEU A 315 -25.12 -10.53 12.38
C LEU A 315 -25.22 -11.62 11.31
N ILE A 316 -24.12 -12.35 11.05
CA ILE A 316 -24.05 -13.38 10.00
C ILE A 316 -23.20 -14.56 10.51
N LYS A 317 -23.78 -15.35 11.43
CA LYS A 317 -23.07 -16.50 12.02
C LYS A 317 -22.85 -17.64 11.02
N ASP A 318 -23.85 -17.90 10.17
CA ASP A 318 -23.88 -19.07 9.28
C ASP A 318 -24.18 -18.63 7.84
N TYR A 319 -23.32 -17.74 7.28
CA TYR A 319 -23.53 -17.22 5.93
C TYR A 319 -23.50 -18.31 4.85
N ASP A 320 -22.85 -19.46 5.09
CA ASP A 320 -22.89 -20.64 4.22
C ASP A 320 -24.29 -21.22 4.06
N LEU A 321 -25.21 -20.89 4.97
CA LEU A 321 -26.61 -21.31 4.93
C LEU A 321 -27.49 -20.36 4.11
N LEU A 322 -26.96 -19.27 3.57
CA LEU A 322 -27.70 -18.40 2.65
C LEU A 322 -27.95 -19.09 1.31
N GLY A 323 -28.99 -18.66 0.58
CA GLY A 323 -29.30 -19.23 -0.71
C GLY A 323 -28.18 -19.11 -1.72
N GLN A 324 -28.07 -20.09 -2.61
CA GLN A 324 -27.02 -20.14 -3.63
C GLN A 324 -26.94 -18.85 -4.43
N GLY A 325 -25.73 -18.38 -4.67
CA GLY A 325 -25.46 -17.14 -5.39
C GLY A 325 -25.60 -15.87 -4.54
N SER A 326 -25.83 -15.99 -3.21
CA SER A 326 -25.85 -14.84 -2.31
C SER A 326 -24.49 -14.15 -2.19
N ARG A 327 -24.51 -12.86 -1.86
CA ARG A 327 -23.31 -12.03 -1.69
C ARG A 327 -23.40 -11.25 -0.38
N VAL A 328 -22.27 -11.26 0.35
CA VAL A 328 -22.11 -10.48 1.57
C VAL A 328 -20.93 -9.53 1.39
N ILE A 329 -21.14 -8.24 1.57
CA ILE A 329 -20.10 -7.22 1.52
C ILE A 329 -19.93 -6.63 2.92
N VAL A 330 -18.73 -6.66 3.45
CA VAL A 330 -18.42 -6.14 4.78
C VAL A 330 -17.37 -5.04 4.66
N THR A 331 -17.67 -3.84 5.14
CA THR A 331 -16.65 -2.79 5.19
C THR A 331 -16.10 -2.63 6.61
N THR A 332 -14.80 -2.42 6.73
CA THR A 332 -14.12 -2.26 8.03
C THR A 332 -12.88 -1.40 7.95
N ARG A 333 -12.43 -0.92 9.11
CA ARG A 333 -11.11 -0.30 9.32
C ARG A 333 -10.09 -1.28 9.93
N ASN A 334 -10.52 -2.50 10.29
CA ASN A 334 -9.69 -3.52 10.94
C ASN A 334 -9.74 -4.83 10.14
N LYS A 335 -8.64 -5.17 9.48
CA LYS A 335 -8.52 -6.39 8.66
C LYS A 335 -8.68 -7.68 9.47
N GLN A 336 -8.34 -7.67 10.75
CA GLN A 336 -8.39 -8.87 11.62
C GLN A 336 -9.78 -9.50 11.72
N ILE A 337 -10.86 -8.72 11.48
CA ILE A 337 -12.23 -9.26 11.52
C ILE A 337 -12.54 -10.22 10.35
N PHE A 338 -11.70 -10.26 9.32
CA PHE A 338 -11.91 -11.05 8.11
C PHE A 338 -11.40 -12.50 8.20
N ARG A 339 -11.35 -13.11 9.37
CA ARG A 339 -10.85 -14.49 9.53
C ARG A 339 -11.67 -15.55 8.77
N GLN A 340 -12.94 -15.25 8.47
CA GLN A 340 -13.90 -16.14 7.81
C GLN A 340 -14.45 -15.55 6.50
N VAL A 341 -13.78 -14.57 5.90
CA VAL A 341 -14.20 -13.90 4.66
C VAL A 341 -13.45 -14.50 3.49
N ASP A 342 -14.16 -14.83 2.39
CA ASP A 342 -13.58 -15.53 1.23
C ASP A 342 -12.58 -14.69 0.48
N GLU A 343 -12.91 -13.40 0.26
CA GLU A 343 -12.10 -12.47 -0.53
C GLU A 343 -11.93 -11.15 0.23
N VAL A 344 -10.76 -10.52 0.11
CA VAL A 344 -10.47 -9.25 0.78
C VAL A 344 -9.96 -8.23 -0.22
N TYR A 345 -10.57 -7.06 -0.22
CA TYR A 345 -10.19 -5.93 -1.06
C TYR A 345 -9.71 -4.75 -0.22
N GLU A 346 -8.49 -4.29 -0.48
CA GLU A 346 -7.94 -3.06 0.11
C GLU A 346 -8.22 -1.86 -0.77
N VAL A 347 -8.95 -0.86 -0.23
CA VAL A 347 -9.22 0.39 -0.94
C VAL A 347 -7.97 1.28 -0.90
N LYS A 348 -7.43 1.57 -2.07
CA LYS A 348 -6.26 2.45 -2.24
C LYS A 348 -6.67 3.91 -2.37
N GLU A 349 -5.71 4.80 -2.18
CA GLU A 349 -5.86 6.24 -2.39
C GLU A 349 -6.21 6.53 -3.86
N LEU A 350 -6.93 7.63 -4.08
CA LEU A 350 -7.22 8.11 -5.43
C LEU A 350 -5.94 8.56 -6.14
N SER A 351 -5.84 8.24 -7.42
CA SER A 351 -4.80 8.80 -8.28
C SER A 351 -4.83 10.33 -8.26
N PHE A 352 -3.73 10.98 -8.65
CA PHE A 352 -3.69 12.44 -8.74
C PHE A 352 -4.81 12.99 -9.65
N HIS A 353 -5.06 12.33 -10.79
CA HIS A 353 -6.11 12.72 -11.73
C HIS A 353 -7.50 12.65 -11.09
N ASN A 354 -7.83 11.53 -10.43
CA ASN A 354 -9.12 11.35 -9.76
C ASN A 354 -9.25 12.30 -8.55
N SER A 355 -8.16 12.56 -7.84
CA SER A 355 -8.12 13.53 -6.74
C SER A 355 -8.42 14.95 -7.23
N LEU A 356 -7.81 15.35 -8.35
CA LEU A 356 -8.06 16.64 -8.98
C LEU A 356 -9.53 16.79 -9.39
N GLN A 357 -10.06 15.78 -10.05
CA GLN A 357 -11.45 15.77 -10.49
C GLN A 357 -12.42 15.86 -9.31
N LEU A 358 -12.22 15.05 -8.24
CA LEU A 358 -13.08 15.07 -7.04
C LEU A 358 -13.02 16.41 -6.32
N PHE A 359 -11.81 16.97 -6.15
CA PHE A 359 -11.60 18.26 -5.53
C PHE A 359 -12.27 19.37 -6.32
N CYS A 360 -12.05 19.43 -7.64
CA CYS A 360 -12.61 20.46 -8.52
C CYS A 360 -14.15 20.40 -8.60
N LEU A 361 -14.73 19.19 -8.65
CA LEU A 361 -16.18 19.01 -8.57
C LEU A 361 -16.76 19.57 -7.26
N THR A 362 -16.01 19.43 -6.15
CA THR A 362 -16.46 19.94 -4.84
C THR A 362 -16.34 21.46 -4.75
N VAL A 363 -15.28 22.06 -5.31
CA VAL A 363 -14.98 23.49 -5.21
C VAL A 363 -15.67 24.31 -6.28
N PHE A 364 -15.55 23.88 -7.55
CA PHE A 364 -15.92 24.65 -8.74
C PHE A 364 -17.18 24.09 -9.44
N GLU A 365 -17.67 22.91 -9.01
CA GLU A 365 -18.73 22.16 -9.72
C GLU A 365 -18.34 21.71 -11.14
N GLU A 366 -17.05 21.79 -11.47
CA GLU A 366 -16.43 21.43 -12.73
C GLU A 366 -15.35 20.38 -12.54
N LYS A 367 -14.97 19.66 -13.60
CA LYS A 367 -13.93 18.61 -13.53
C LYS A 367 -12.50 19.15 -13.53
N GLN A 368 -12.30 20.41 -13.82
CA GLN A 368 -11.01 21.08 -13.98
C GLN A 368 -10.94 22.33 -13.09
N PRO A 369 -9.74 22.77 -12.68
CA PRO A 369 -9.58 24.00 -11.92
C PRO A 369 -10.02 25.21 -12.74
N THR A 370 -10.66 26.17 -12.10
CA THR A 370 -10.91 27.50 -12.69
C THR A 370 -9.57 28.21 -12.96
N HIS A 371 -9.51 28.96 -14.05
CA HIS A 371 -8.30 29.67 -14.46
C HIS A 371 -7.66 30.49 -13.33
N GLY A 372 -6.37 30.23 -13.11
CA GLY A 372 -5.56 30.83 -12.05
C GLY A 372 -5.68 30.21 -10.66
N TYR A 373 -6.37 29.05 -10.52
CA TYR A 373 -6.38 28.25 -9.30
C TYR A 373 -5.63 26.92 -9.44
N GLU A 374 -4.92 26.70 -10.54
CA GLU A 374 -4.27 25.44 -10.88
C GLU A 374 -3.20 25.05 -9.83
N ASP A 375 -2.30 26.00 -9.48
CA ASP A 375 -1.27 25.77 -8.46
C ASP A 375 -1.86 25.53 -7.08
N LEU A 376 -2.81 26.35 -6.67
CA LEU A 376 -3.48 26.23 -5.38
C LEU A 376 -4.23 24.91 -5.26
N SER A 377 -4.89 24.47 -6.34
CA SER A 377 -5.58 23.17 -6.40
C SER A 377 -4.57 22.01 -6.27
N SER A 378 -3.45 22.09 -6.99
CA SER A 378 -2.38 21.07 -6.93
C SER A 378 -1.78 20.95 -5.52
N ARG A 379 -1.57 22.07 -4.84
CA ARG A 379 -1.08 22.10 -3.45
C ARG A 379 -2.11 21.52 -2.47
N ALA A 380 -3.40 21.85 -2.63
CA ALA A 380 -4.49 21.29 -1.83
C ALA A 380 -4.58 19.77 -1.98
N ILE A 381 -4.50 19.28 -3.23
CA ILE A 381 -4.54 17.83 -3.54
C ILE A 381 -3.32 17.12 -2.95
N SER A 382 -2.13 17.73 -3.08
CA SER A 382 -0.89 17.20 -2.51
C SER A 382 -0.95 17.06 -0.98
N TYR A 383 -1.67 17.96 -0.29
CA TYR A 383 -1.97 17.83 1.12
C TYR A 383 -2.90 16.65 1.42
N CYS A 384 -3.97 16.46 0.64
CA CYS A 384 -4.96 15.41 0.84
C CYS A 384 -4.44 14.00 0.51
N LYS A 385 -3.36 13.87 -0.28
CA LYS A 385 -2.70 12.61 -0.66
C LYS A 385 -3.69 11.52 -1.10
N GLY A 386 -4.68 11.89 -1.90
CA GLY A 386 -5.63 10.93 -2.47
C GLY A 386 -6.77 10.46 -1.54
N ILE A 387 -6.91 11.03 -0.34
CA ILE A 387 -8.01 10.68 0.58
C ILE A 387 -9.30 11.42 0.22
N PRO A 388 -10.37 10.71 -0.22
CA PRO A 388 -11.61 11.34 -0.67
C PRO A 388 -12.27 12.26 0.37
N LEU A 389 -12.24 11.87 1.65
CA LEU A 389 -12.79 12.70 2.72
C LEU A 389 -12.03 14.03 2.83
N ALA A 390 -10.70 13.99 2.83
CA ALA A 390 -9.88 15.19 2.92
C ALA A 390 -10.12 16.12 1.71
N LEU A 391 -10.22 15.55 0.49
CA LEU A 391 -10.52 16.30 -0.73
C LEU A 391 -11.87 16.99 -0.67
N LYS A 392 -12.91 16.30 -0.17
CA LYS A 392 -14.26 16.87 -0.02
C LYS A 392 -14.30 17.94 1.06
N VAL A 393 -13.72 17.69 2.24
CA VAL A 393 -13.71 18.64 3.36
C VAL A 393 -12.95 19.91 2.98
N LEU A 394 -11.74 19.77 2.43
CA LEU A 394 -10.97 20.93 1.96
C LEU A 394 -11.68 21.65 0.82
N GLY A 395 -12.20 20.91 -0.15
CA GLY A 395 -12.94 21.48 -1.27
C GLY A 395 -14.13 22.31 -0.83
N ALA A 396 -14.95 21.79 0.09
CA ALA A 396 -16.05 22.54 0.69
C ALA A 396 -15.57 23.80 1.42
N GLY A 397 -14.48 23.71 2.16
CA GLY A 397 -13.85 24.83 2.86
C GLY A 397 -13.32 25.94 1.93
N PHE A 398 -12.90 25.59 0.72
CA PHE A 398 -12.36 26.54 -0.26
C PHE A 398 -13.40 27.10 -1.24
N ARG A 399 -14.57 26.52 -1.29
CA ARG A 399 -15.63 26.92 -2.19
C ARG A 399 -15.97 28.40 -2.02
N ARG A 400 -16.02 29.16 -3.14
CA ARG A 400 -16.32 30.60 -3.22
C ARG A 400 -15.40 31.52 -2.38
N ARG A 401 -14.18 31.07 -2.04
CA ARG A 401 -13.20 31.89 -1.32
C ARG A 401 -12.15 32.48 -2.29
N SER A 402 -11.53 33.59 -1.90
CA SER A 402 -10.49 34.26 -2.68
C SER A 402 -9.16 33.48 -2.66
N LYS A 403 -8.26 33.74 -3.62
CA LYS A 403 -6.93 33.14 -3.71
C LYS A 403 -6.09 33.38 -2.45
N GLU A 404 -6.15 34.60 -1.90
CA GLU A 404 -5.43 34.99 -0.68
C GLU A 404 -5.89 34.16 0.51
N THR A 405 -7.20 33.89 0.61
CA THR A 405 -7.77 33.01 1.64
C THR A 405 -7.27 31.58 1.47
N TRP A 406 -7.23 31.04 0.25
CA TRP A 406 -6.69 29.72 -0.02
C TRP A 406 -5.23 29.63 0.37
N GLU A 407 -4.41 30.62 -0.01
CA GLU A 407 -3.01 30.64 0.37
C GLU A 407 -2.80 30.65 1.89
N SER A 408 -3.59 31.47 2.60
CA SER A 408 -3.54 31.53 4.05
C SER A 408 -3.91 30.20 4.71
N GLU A 409 -5.01 29.58 4.26
CA GLU A 409 -5.46 28.28 4.78
C GLU A 409 -4.49 27.16 4.44
N LEU A 410 -3.93 27.11 3.23
CA LEU A 410 -2.92 26.11 2.86
C LEU A 410 -1.64 26.24 3.71
N ARG A 411 -1.20 27.46 4.03
CA ARG A 411 -0.09 27.68 4.97
C ARG A 411 -0.44 27.23 6.40
N LYS A 412 -1.69 27.44 6.83
CA LYS A 412 -2.18 26.98 8.13
C LYS A 412 -2.21 25.45 8.21
N LEU A 413 -2.69 24.77 7.15
CA LEU A 413 -2.75 23.31 7.07
C LEU A 413 -1.37 22.62 7.13
N GLN A 414 -0.30 23.30 6.72
CA GLN A 414 1.07 22.81 6.90
C GLN A 414 1.49 22.76 8.39
N LYS A 415 0.86 23.58 9.24
CA LYS A 415 1.19 23.69 10.68
C LYS A 415 0.16 23.01 11.57
N ILE A 416 -1.12 23.09 11.20
CA ILE A 416 -2.27 22.61 11.99
C ILE A 416 -3.18 21.82 11.05
N PRO A 417 -3.45 20.53 11.30
CA PRO A 417 -4.33 19.71 10.46
C PRO A 417 -5.79 20.22 10.50
N ASN A 418 -6.55 19.84 9.47
CA ASN A 418 -7.99 20.09 9.46
C ASN A 418 -8.67 19.22 10.53
N THR A 419 -9.47 19.82 11.41
CA THR A 419 -10.12 19.14 12.53
C THR A 419 -11.07 18.03 12.11
N GLU A 420 -11.88 18.23 11.07
CA GLU A 420 -12.85 17.22 10.63
C GLU A 420 -12.16 15.95 10.08
N VAL A 421 -11.08 16.12 9.31
CA VAL A 421 -10.27 14.99 8.82
C VAL A 421 -9.57 14.30 9.99
N HIS A 422 -9.01 15.09 10.91
CA HIS A 422 -8.33 14.58 12.10
C HIS A 422 -9.26 13.72 12.97
N ASP A 423 -10.48 14.21 13.26
CA ASP A 423 -11.43 13.52 14.14
C ASP A 423 -11.87 12.16 13.58
N VAL A 424 -12.11 12.06 12.27
CA VAL A 424 -12.45 10.78 11.63
C VAL A 424 -11.31 9.76 11.73
N LEU A 425 -10.06 10.19 11.56
CA LEU A 425 -8.90 9.33 11.69
C LEU A 425 -8.65 8.94 13.15
N LYS A 426 -8.83 9.89 14.07
CA LYS A 426 -8.63 9.71 15.52
C LYS A 426 -9.54 8.64 16.11
N LEU A 427 -10.76 8.45 15.60
CA LEU A 427 -11.65 7.36 16.03
C LEU A 427 -11.00 5.96 15.96
N SER A 428 -10.12 5.75 14.97
CA SER A 428 -9.38 4.48 14.85
C SER A 428 -8.21 4.40 15.82
N TYR A 429 -7.56 5.51 16.13
CA TYR A 429 -6.49 5.63 17.13
C TYR A 429 -7.01 5.39 18.55
N ASP A 430 -8.15 5.99 18.91
CA ASP A 430 -8.77 5.84 20.24
C ASP A 430 -9.22 4.38 20.53
N ALA A 431 -9.26 3.53 19.51
CA ALA A 431 -9.53 2.09 19.61
C ALA A 431 -8.24 1.23 19.71
N LEU A 432 -7.06 1.84 19.85
CA LEU A 432 -5.79 1.19 20.16
C LEU A 432 -5.63 1.11 21.68
N ASP A 433 -4.90 0.09 22.15
CA ASP A 433 -4.44 0.06 23.55
C ASP A 433 -3.22 0.98 23.75
N ASP A 434 -2.80 1.15 25.01
CA ASP A 434 -1.74 2.09 25.38
C ASP A 434 -0.40 1.77 24.69
N SER A 435 -0.02 0.49 24.56
CA SER A 435 1.21 0.04 23.89
C SER A 435 1.17 0.37 22.40
N GLN A 436 0.06 0.06 21.74
CA GLN A 436 -0.16 0.34 20.33
C GLN A 436 -0.18 1.85 20.03
N GLN A 437 -0.78 2.64 20.94
CA GLN A 437 -0.78 4.11 20.85
C GLN A 437 0.62 4.68 20.93
N ASP A 438 1.43 4.21 21.86
CA ASP A 438 2.81 4.67 22.05
C ASP A 438 3.70 4.32 20.85
N ILE A 439 3.64 3.07 20.35
CA ILE A 439 4.37 2.65 19.14
C ILE A 439 3.92 3.49 17.94
N PHE A 440 2.61 3.71 17.77
CA PHE A 440 2.08 4.56 16.70
C PHE A 440 2.65 5.98 16.76
N LEU A 441 2.70 6.60 17.95
CA LEU A 441 3.23 7.95 18.12
C LEU A 441 4.75 8.00 17.90
N ASP A 442 5.50 6.97 18.29
CA ASP A 442 6.94 6.87 18.05
C ASP A 442 7.24 6.75 16.55
N ILE A 443 6.47 5.92 15.83
CA ILE A 443 6.58 5.83 14.37
C ILE A 443 6.21 7.16 13.70
N ALA A 444 5.11 7.79 14.10
CA ALA A 444 4.66 9.06 13.51
C ALA A 444 5.66 10.21 13.70
N CYS A 445 6.36 10.22 14.85
CA CYS A 445 7.28 11.30 15.20
C CYS A 445 8.72 11.03 14.70
N PHE A 446 9.18 9.76 14.71
CA PHE A 446 10.60 9.44 14.57
C PHE A 446 10.94 8.39 13.54
N PHE A 447 10.12 7.31 13.39
CA PHE A 447 10.54 6.09 12.70
C PHE A 447 9.79 5.79 11.38
N ASN A 448 9.04 6.74 10.87
CA ASN A 448 8.42 6.62 9.55
C ASN A 448 9.50 6.61 8.45
N GLY A 449 9.56 5.55 7.64
CA GLY A 449 10.56 5.32 6.60
C GLY A 449 11.73 4.45 7.04
N GLU A 450 11.75 3.96 8.30
CA GLU A 450 12.78 3.09 8.82
C GLU A 450 12.43 1.60 8.60
N ASP A 451 13.45 0.72 8.71
CA ASP A 451 13.29 -0.73 8.54
C ASP A 451 12.39 -1.34 9.61
N LYS A 452 11.44 -2.22 9.19
CA LYS A 452 10.45 -2.85 10.09
C LYS A 452 11.11 -3.65 11.20
N GLU A 453 12.08 -4.49 10.88
CA GLU A 453 12.71 -5.39 11.84
C GLU A 453 13.53 -4.61 12.87
N TRP A 454 14.21 -3.56 12.39
CA TRP A 454 14.95 -2.65 13.27
C TRP A 454 14.01 -1.91 14.25
N VAL A 455 12.91 -1.29 13.75
CA VAL A 455 11.94 -0.60 14.60
C VAL A 455 11.32 -1.58 15.60
N THR A 456 10.91 -2.77 15.14
CA THR A 456 10.37 -3.82 16.01
C THR A 456 11.34 -4.14 17.14
N SER A 457 12.61 -4.40 16.82
CA SER A 457 13.64 -4.71 17.81
C SER A 457 13.88 -3.57 18.82
N LEU A 458 13.78 -2.32 18.36
CA LEU A 458 13.93 -1.14 19.23
C LEU A 458 12.74 -0.99 20.19
N MET A 459 11.51 -1.24 19.70
CA MET A 459 10.29 -1.17 20.51
C MET A 459 10.20 -2.32 21.53
N GLU A 460 10.62 -3.53 21.15
CA GLU A 460 10.75 -4.67 22.09
C GLU A 460 11.67 -4.34 23.27
N ALA A 461 12.77 -3.65 23.02
CA ALA A 461 13.65 -3.18 24.05
C ALA A 461 13.05 -2.09 24.95
N CYS A 462 11.98 -1.44 24.50
CA CYS A 462 11.16 -0.53 25.31
C CYS A 462 10.07 -1.26 26.12
N GLU A 463 10.13 -2.59 26.19
CA GLU A 463 9.16 -3.45 26.90
C GLU A 463 7.76 -3.44 26.26
N PHE A 464 7.63 -3.05 24.99
CA PHE A 464 6.40 -3.20 24.21
C PHE A 464 6.32 -4.60 23.59
N PHE A 465 5.11 -5.06 23.29
CA PHE A 465 4.87 -6.28 22.51
C PHE A 465 4.91 -5.96 21.01
N ALA A 466 6.04 -5.41 20.54
CA ALA A 466 6.13 -4.74 19.25
C ALA A 466 5.82 -5.62 18.05
N VAL A 467 6.11 -6.91 18.09
CA VAL A 467 5.77 -7.85 17.00
C VAL A 467 4.26 -7.88 16.76
N SER A 468 3.47 -8.07 17.81
CA SER A 468 2.00 -8.12 17.70
C SER A 468 1.40 -6.74 17.45
N ASP A 469 1.94 -5.70 18.10
CA ASP A 469 1.38 -4.35 18.02
C ASP A 469 1.59 -3.70 16.65
N ILE A 470 2.75 -3.92 16.02
CA ILE A 470 3.01 -3.49 14.64
C ILE A 470 2.07 -4.21 13.66
N GLU A 471 1.75 -5.50 13.87
CA GLU A 471 0.76 -6.21 13.06
C GLU A 471 -0.64 -5.61 13.24
N VAL A 472 -1.03 -5.24 14.46
CA VAL A 472 -2.30 -4.53 14.69
C VAL A 472 -2.33 -3.18 13.96
N LEU A 473 -1.23 -2.42 13.97
CA LEU A 473 -1.16 -1.15 13.25
C LEU A 473 -1.26 -1.35 11.72
N LEU A 474 -0.68 -2.44 11.18
CA LEU A 474 -0.83 -2.84 9.78
C LEU A 474 -2.28 -3.20 9.46
N ASP A 475 -2.91 -4.05 10.27
CA ASP A 475 -4.28 -4.52 10.08
C ASP A 475 -5.33 -3.41 10.21
N LYS A 476 -5.03 -2.37 10.99
CA LYS A 476 -5.88 -1.17 11.10
C LYS A 476 -5.52 -0.09 10.07
N ALA A 477 -4.63 -0.39 9.11
CA ALA A 477 -4.19 0.50 8.05
C ALA A 477 -3.60 1.84 8.54
N PHE A 478 -2.93 1.84 9.70
CA PHE A 478 -2.16 2.99 10.17
C PHE A 478 -0.79 3.09 9.51
N ILE A 479 -0.21 1.93 9.21
CA ILE A 479 1.08 1.81 8.55
C ILE A 479 0.99 0.77 7.43
N THR A 480 1.93 0.84 6.51
CA THR A 480 2.16 -0.15 5.44
C THR A 480 3.63 -0.51 5.41
N ILE A 481 3.97 -1.62 4.77
CA ILE A 481 5.38 -2.02 4.57
C ILE A 481 5.70 -1.92 3.08
N SER A 482 6.77 -1.19 2.76
CA SER A 482 7.27 -1.07 1.39
C SER A 482 7.99 -2.35 0.93
N ASN A 483 8.28 -2.45 -0.38
CA ASN A 483 9.07 -3.54 -0.96
C ASN A 483 10.50 -3.64 -0.39
N PHE A 484 11.00 -2.60 0.27
CA PHE A 484 12.30 -2.56 0.93
C PHE A 484 12.22 -2.81 2.44
N ASN A 485 11.15 -3.43 2.93
CA ASN A 485 10.89 -3.72 4.34
C ASN A 485 10.83 -2.47 5.23
N LYS A 486 10.47 -1.31 4.68
CA LYS A 486 10.35 -0.07 5.46
C LYS A 486 8.93 0.19 5.90
N ILE A 487 8.77 0.68 7.13
CA ILE A 487 7.49 1.16 7.66
C ILE A 487 7.14 2.48 6.97
N GLU A 488 5.99 2.54 6.33
CA GLU A 488 5.46 3.74 5.71
C GLU A 488 4.12 4.13 6.36
N MET A 489 3.95 5.40 6.65
CA MET A 489 2.74 5.95 7.22
C MET A 489 2.18 7.04 6.32
N HIS A 490 0.87 6.95 6.01
CA HIS A 490 0.21 7.98 5.22
C HIS A 490 0.33 9.36 5.89
N GLY A 491 0.61 10.42 5.11
CA GLY A 491 0.93 11.74 5.67
C GLY A 491 -0.14 12.36 6.57
N LEU A 492 -1.43 12.11 6.31
CA LEU A 492 -2.52 12.59 7.19
C LEU A 492 -2.56 11.81 8.51
N ILE A 493 -2.23 10.52 8.50
CA ILE A 493 -2.11 9.70 9.72
C ILE A 493 -0.92 10.16 10.53
N GLN A 494 0.23 10.39 9.89
CA GLN A 494 1.42 10.94 10.54
C GLN A 494 1.13 12.31 11.17
N GLN A 495 0.46 13.18 10.42
CA GLN A 495 0.08 14.50 10.92
C GLN A 495 -0.88 14.40 12.11
N MET A 496 -1.82 13.44 12.10
CA MET A 496 -2.71 13.15 13.21
C MET A 496 -1.91 12.74 14.46
N GLY A 497 -0.99 11.79 14.35
CA GLY A 497 -0.14 11.36 15.48
C GLY A 497 0.65 12.52 16.08
N ARG A 498 1.26 13.33 15.23
CA ARG A 498 1.99 14.54 15.65
C ARG A 498 1.09 15.58 16.33
N GLU A 499 -0.16 15.72 15.87
CA GLU A 499 -1.11 16.64 16.47
C GLU A 499 -1.60 16.14 17.84
N ILE A 500 -1.79 14.82 18.00
CA ILE A 500 -2.11 14.22 19.31
C ILE A 500 -1.02 14.58 20.33
N VAL A 501 0.25 14.40 19.98
CA VAL A 501 1.37 14.79 20.85
C VAL A 501 1.38 16.31 21.11
N ARG A 502 1.12 17.14 20.09
CA ARG A 502 1.06 18.60 20.27
C ARG A 502 -0.02 19.02 21.26
N HIS A 503 -1.18 18.33 21.25
CA HIS A 503 -2.29 18.61 22.17
C HIS A 503 -2.02 18.20 23.62
N GLN A 504 -1.01 17.35 23.90
CA GLN A 504 -0.59 17.09 25.29
C GLN A 504 -0.21 18.38 26.01
N SER A 505 0.45 19.32 25.30
CA SER A 505 0.74 20.67 25.82
C SER A 505 0.99 21.65 24.66
N ILE A 506 -0.01 22.48 24.35
CA ILE A 506 0.05 23.41 23.20
C ILE A 506 1.08 24.52 23.43
N LYS A 507 1.12 25.07 24.67
CA LYS A 507 1.92 26.25 25.00
C LYS A 507 3.33 25.94 25.52
N SER A 508 3.57 24.71 25.99
CA SER A 508 4.83 24.33 26.63
C SER A 508 5.36 23.03 25.99
N PRO A 509 6.13 23.10 24.89
CA PRO A 509 6.60 21.89 24.18
C PRO A 509 7.35 20.91 25.09
N GLY A 510 8.16 21.39 26.05
CA GLY A 510 8.89 20.54 26.99
C GLY A 510 8.04 19.70 27.98
N LYS A 511 6.71 19.84 27.93
CA LYS A 511 5.73 18.99 28.64
C LYS A 511 5.03 17.98 27.73
N ARG A 512 5.52 17.75 26.51
CA ARG A 512 5.04 16.73 25.58
C ARG A 512 5.95 15.51 25.68
N SER A 513 5.39 14.36 25.39
CA SER A 513 6.16 13.10 25.38
C SER A 513 7.19 13.03 24.24
N ARG A 514 6.93 13.69 23.10
CA ARG A 514 7.80 13.62 21.90
C ARG A 514 8.03 15.01 21.30
N LEU A 515 9.28 15.29 20.92
CA LEU A 515 9.71 16.56 20.32
C LEU A 515 10.42 16.30 18.99
N TRP A 516 9.90 16.89 17.88
CA TRP A 516 10.45 16.69 16.52
C TRP A 516 10.52 17.96 15.67
N LYS A 517 9.93 19.08 16.13
CA LYS A 517 10.01 20.35 15.41
C LYS A 517 11.29 21.07 15.82
N PRO A 518 12.17 21.40 14.86
CA PRO A 518 13.50 21.95 15.19
C PRO A 518 13.43 23.19 16.07
N GLU A 519 12.49 24.11 15.80
CA GLU A 519 12.36 25.36 16.56
C GLU A 519 11.95 25.10 18.02
N GLU A 520 10.99 24.16 18.22
CA GLU A 520 10.51 23.78 19.56
C GLU A 520 11.60 23.01 20.33
N VAL A 521 12.34 22.11 19.66
CA VAL A 521 13.47 21.39 20.25
C VAL A 521 14.57 22.36 20.69
N GLN A 522 14.96 23.29 19.79
CA GLN A 522 15.95 24.34 20.13
C GLN A 522 15.53 25.16 21.36
N GLU A 523 14.27 25.61 21.41
CA GLU A 523 13.74 26.37 22.54
C GLU A 523 13.81 25.57 23.84
N VAL A 524 13.36 24.31 23.81
CA VAL A 524 13.32 23.42 24.99
C VAL A 524 14.72 23.15 25.49
N LEU A 525 15.68 22.83 24.64
CA LEU A 525 17.06 22.52 25.03
C LEU A 525 17.81 23.75 25.47
N LYS A 526 17.69 24.89 24.75
CA LYS A 526 18.39 26.14 25.05
C LYS A 526 17.97 26.74 26.39
N TYR A 527 16.67 26.70 26.72
CA TYR A 527 16.12 27.29 27.92
C TYR A 527 15.83 26.26 29.03
N LYS A 528 16.31 25.04 28.92
CA LYS A 528 16.14 23.95 29.91
C LYS A 528 14.67 23.74 30.31
N ARG A 529 13.77 23.73 29.31
CA ARG A 529 12.33 23.61 29.55
C ARG A 529 11.80 22.17 29.41
N GLY A 530 12.68 21.20 29.20
CA GLY A 530 12.32 19.78 29.17
C GLY A 530 11.93 19.30 30.58
N THR A 531 11.03 18.32 30.62
CA THR A 531 10.55 17.71 31.85
C THR A 531 10.67 16.19 31.78
N ASP A 532 10.35 15.51 32.85
CA ASP A 532 10.27 14.05 32.95
C ASP A 532 9.24 13.39 31.98
N VAL A 533 8.32 14.18 31.44
CA VAL A 533 7.34 13.73 30.45
C VAL A 533 7.99 13.43 29.07
N VAL A 534 9.15 14.04 28.76
CA VAL A 534 9.81 13.91 27.47
C VAL A 534 10.44 12.51 27.33
N GLU A 535 9.95 11.73 26.38
CA GLU A 535 10.42 10.38 26.08
C GLU A 535 11.25 10.28 24.79
N GLY A 536 11.05 11.22 23.85
CA GLY A 536 11.78 11.22 22.58
C GLY A 536 12.05 12.62 22.05
N ILE A 537 13.26 12.79 21.49
CA ILE A 537 13.68 14.04 20.82
C ILE A 537 14.30 13.67 19.48
N SER A 538 13.89 14.39 18.42
CA SER A 538 14.54 14.36 17.11
C SER A 538 14.86 15.78 16.63
N LEU A 539 16.13 16.05 16.31
CA LEU A 539 16.62 17.32 15.80
C LEU A 539 17.44 17.11 14.53
N ASP A 540 16.96 17.66 13.43
CA ASP A 540 17.70 17.69 12.18
C ASP A 540 18.57 18.95 12.12
N LEU A 541 19.89 18.77 12.13
CA LEU A 541 20.86 19.87 12.13
C LEU A 541 20.75 20.75 10.86
N CYS A 542 20.36 20.19 9.73
CA CYS A 542 20.13 20.98 8.50
C CYS A 542 19.05 22.03 8.62
N LYS A 543 18.13 21.87 9.55
CA LYS A 543 17.01 22.80 9.76
C LYS A 543 17.30 23.87 10.80
N LEU A 544 18.52 23.87 11.37
CA LEU A 544 18.98 24.94 12.25
C LEU A 544 19.23 26.20 11.43
N THR A 545 19.09 27.36 12.09
CA THR A 545 19.40 28.68 11.52
C THR A 545 20.76 29.21 11.94
N GLY A 546 21.48 28.49 12.84
CA GLY A 546 22.78 28.82 13.41
C GLY A 546 23.19 27.75 14.41
N ASP A 547 24.42 27.84 14.90
CA ASP A 547 24.93 26.94 15.92
C ASP A 547 24.14 27.03 17.23
N LEU A 548 23.96 25.88 17.86
CA LEU A 548 23.18 25.74 19.09
C LEU A 548 24.11 25.51 20.29
N ASN A 549 24.31 26.55 21.11
CA ASN A 549 25.07 26.44 22.35
C ASN A 549 24.15 26.02 23.50
N LEU A 550 24.40 24.88 24.09
CA LEU A 550 23.65 24.26 25.15
C LEU A 550 24.42 24.29 26.48
N SER A 551 23.69 24.31 27.56
CA SER A 551 24.24 24.12 28.91
C SER A 551 24.52 22.65 29.19
N SER A 552 25.49 22.38 30.05
CA SER A 552 25.90 21.00 30.42
C SER A 552 24.74 20.14 30.95
N ASN A 553 23.73 20.76 31.61
CA ASN A 553 22.58 20.11 32.20
C ASN A 553 21.26 20.24 31.36
N SER A 554 21.32 20.51 30.06
CA SER A 554 20.14 20.71 29.20
C SER A 554 19.21 19.49 29.14
N PHE A 555 19.67 18.28 29.44
CA PHE A 555 18.90 17.04 29.45
C PHE A 555 18.57 16.54 30.88
N ALA A 556 19.03 17.19 31.93
CA ALA A 556 18.98 16.67 33.30
C ALA A 556 17.56 16.30 33.79
N GLU A 557 16.56 17.13 33.45
CA GLU A 557 15.16 16.91 33.86
C GLU A 557 14.43 15.86 33.00
N MET A 558 15.02 15.42 31.90
CA MET A 558 14.38 14.47 30.94
C MET A 558 14.74 13.02 31.31
N ILE A 559 14.44 12.61 32.51
CA ILE A 559 14.83 11.30 33.06
C ILE A 559 14.19 10.10 32.37
N ASN A 560 13.09 10.30 31.65
CA ASN A 560 12.38 9.27 30.93
C ASN A 560 12.71 9.25 29.43
N LEU A 561 13.73 9.97 28.97
CA LEU A 561 14.12 10.04 27.57
C LEU A 561 14.61 8.68 27.09
N ARG A 562 13.88 8.08 26.13
CA ARG A 562 14.18 6.78 25.49
C ARG A 562 14.91 6.95 24.15
N PHE A 563 14.58 8.01 23.41
CA PHE A 563 15.14 8.27 22.08
C PHE A 563 15.74 9.68 21.99
N LEU A 564 17.02 9.76 21.67
CA LEU A 564 17.71 11.02 21.38
C LEU A 564 18.33 10.92 19.99
N ILE A 565 17.77 11.68 19.04
CA ILE A 565 18.12 11.63 17.63
C ILE A 565 18.53 13.03 17.17
N ILE A 566 19.83 13.30 17.11
CA ILE A 566 20.39 14.54 16.55
C ILE A 566 21.17 14.13 15.30
N HIS A 567 20.66 14.51 14.12
CA HIS A 567 21.21 14.03 12.85
C HIS A 567 21.32 15.13 11.80
N ASP A 568 22.25 14.95 10.86
CA ASP A 568 22.43 15.84 9.70
C ASP A 568 21.89 15.16 8.43
N SER A 569 20.66 15.47 8.02
CA SER A 569 20.02 14.87 6.84
C SER A 569 20.69 15.28 5.52
N CYS A 570 21.33 16.46 5.46
CA CYS A 570 21.96 17.01 4.27
C CYS A 570 23.43 16.66 4.13
N ARG A 571 24.08 16.18 5.20
CA ARG A 571 25.54 15.94 5.27
C ARG A 571 26.36 17.19 4.92
N THR A 572 25.86 18.37 5.31
CA THR A 572 26.47 19.66 4.93
C THR A 572 27.41 20.22 5.99
N ASN A 573 27.40 19.64 7.18
CA ASN A 573 28.19 20.11 8.35
C ASN A 573 28.06 21.64 8.57
N ARG A 574 26.84 22.17 8.39
CA ARG A 574 26.62 23.62 8.37
C ARG A 574 26.47 24.23 9.75
N PHE A 575 25.76 23.51 10.65
CA PHE A 575 25.46 23.96 11.99
C PHE A 575 25.62 22.82 13.00
N HIS A 576 26.02 23.14 14.21
CA HIS A 576 26.41 22.19 15.23
C HIS A 576 25.77 22.48 16.59
N VAL A 577 25.79 21.47 17.46
CA VAL A 577 25.39 21.58 18.86
C VAL A 577 26.65 21.56 19.73
N TYR A 578 26.88 22.64 20.49
CA TYR A 578 28.05 22.79 21.36
C TYR A 578 27.64 22.77 22.83
N PHE A 579 28.54 22.23 23.63
CA PHE A 579 28.49 22.29 25.10
C PHE A 579 29.77 22.93 25.61
N PRO A 580 29.81 24.27 25.79
CA PRO A 580 31.03 24.95 26.21
C PRO A 580 31.60 24.47 27.54
N ASN A 581 30.76 23.93 28.42
CA ASN A 581 31.13 23.38 29.74
C ASN A 581 31.03 21.84 29.79
N GLY A 582 31.06 21.15 28.62
CA GLY A 582 30.85 19.71 28.55
C GLY A 582 29.36 19.31 28.74
N LEU A 583 29.07 18.04 28.65
CA LEU A 583 27.75 17.45 28.90
C LEU A 583 27.80 16.68 30.22
N GLU A 584 26.91 17.01 31.17
CA GLU A 584 26.91 16.44 32.53
C GLU A 584 26.16 15.11 32.62
N SER A 585 25.00 15.00 31.97
CA SER A 585 24.15 13.82 32.09
C SER A 585 23.24 13.59 30.90
N LEU A 586 22.92 12.32 30.66
CA LEU A 586 21.86 11.83 29.75
C LEU A 586 20.99 10.83 30.53
N SER A 587 19.75 10.62 30.07
CA SER A 587 18.83 9.66 30.69
C SER A 587 19.41 8.24 30.71
N SER A 588 19.30 7.55 31.83
CA SER A 588 19.64 6.12 31.97
C SER A 588 18.63 5.20 31.26
N LYS A 589 17.50 5.74 30.81
CA LYS A 589 16.47 5.02 30.05
C LYS A 589 16.65 5.07 28.54
N LEU A 590 17.76 5.64 28.04
CA LEU A 590 18.03 5.67 26.62
C LEU A 590 18.08 4.26 26.01
N ARG A 591 17.32 4.07 24.91
CA ARG A 591 17.29 2.88 24.06
C ARG A 591 18.01 3.13 22.74
N TYR A 592 17.87 4.34 22.20
CA TYR A 592 18.49 4.79 20.97
C TYR A 592 19.14 6.15 21.15
N LEU A 593 20.44 6.19 20.96
CA LEU A 593 21.23 7.42 20.93
C LEU A 593 21.84 7.57 19.54
N ARG A 594 21.31 8.53 18.75
CA ARG A 594 21.95 8.99 17.53
C ARG A 594 22.33 10.44 17.68
N TRP A 595 23.63 10.72 17.57
CA TRP A 595 24.17 12.06 17.65
C TRP A 595 25.27 12.27 16.62
N ASP A 596 24.90 12.69 15.42
CA ASP A 596 25.84 13.03 14.37
C ASP A 596 26.55 14.36 14.74
N GLU A 597 27.79 14.52 14.38
CA GLU A 597 28.60 15.73 14.65
C GLU A 597 28.69 16.09 16.16
N PHE A 598 28.80 15.10 17.04
CA PHE A 598 28.97 15.34 18.48
C PHE A 598 30.32 15.98 18.76
N HIS A 599 30.35 17.17 19.41
CA HIS A 599 31.53 18.00 19.57
C HIS A 599 32.22 17.91 20.94
N VAL A 600 31.87 16.91 21.75
CA VAL A 600 32.54 16.67 23.05
C VAL A 600 33.45 15.46 22.93
N GLU A 601 34.58 15.44 23.65
CA GLU A 601 35.60 14.40 23.54
C GLU A 601 35.19 13.03 24.11
N SER A 602 34.17 12.99 24.98
CA SER A 602 33.60 11.77 25.56
C SER A 602 32.14 11.95 25.95
N LEU A 603 31.40 10.86 26.11
CA LEU A 603 30.11 10.89 26.80
C LEU A 603 30.28 11.23 28.29
N PRO A 604 29.23 11.76 28.96
CA PRO A 604 29.30 12.11 30.39
C PRO A 604 29.78 10.95 31.26
N SER A 605 30.51 11.22 32.31
CA SER A 605 30.91 10.19 33.30
C SER A 605 29.74 9.50 33.98
N SER A 606 28.57 10.20 34.06
CA SER A 606 27.32 9.67 34.55
C SER A 606 26.50 8.87 33.50
N PHE A 607 27.02 8.77 32.28
CA PHE A 607 26.30 8.05 31.19
C PHE A 607 26.16 6.57 31.54
N CYS A 608 24.94 6.06 31.46
CA CYS A 608 24.59 4.67 31.70
C CYS A 608 24.03 4.06 30.43
N ALA A 609 24.68 3.05 29.89
CA ALA A 609 24.29 2.39 28.66
C ALA A 609 23.49 1.08 28.87
N GLU A 610 23.06 0.78 30.11
CA GLU A 610 22.40 -0.48 30.46
C GLU A 610 21.19 -0.82 29.60
N GLN A 611 20.41 0.20 29.25
CA GLN A 611 19.20 0.01 28.46
C GLN A 611 19.40 0.32 26.97
N LEU A 612 20.60 0.74 26.59
CA LEU A 612 20.90 1.16 25.23
C LEU A 612 20.90 -0.04 24.26
N VAL A 613 20.20 0.10 23.13
CA VAL A 613 20.13 -0.88 22.06
C VAL A 613 21.05 -0.49 20.92
N GLU A 614 21.09 0.79 20.58
CA GLU A 614 21.92 1.29 19.50
C GLU A 614 22.55 2.64 19.84
N LEU A 615 23.85 2.73 19.59
CA LEU A 615 24.67 3.93 19.68
C LEU A 615 25.17 4.31 18.29
N ARG A 616 24.77 5.48 17.79
CA ARG A 616 25.26 6.06 16.51
C ARG A 616 25.80 7.45 16.75
N MET A 617 27.07 7.67 16.43
CA MET A 617 27.72 8.98 16.60
C MET A 617 28.64 9.24 15.41
N LEU A 618 28.01 9.57 14.26
CA LEU A 618 28.72 9.75 12.99
C LEU A 618 29.51 11.07 12.99
N ARG A 619 30.73 11.08 12.49
CA ARG A 619 31.57 12.28 12.36
C ARG A 619 31.78 13.04 13.67
N SER A 620 31.72 12.32 14.78
CA SER A 620 31.86 12.92 16.11
C SER A 620 33.32 13.23 16.44
N LYS A 621 33.53 14.14 17.42
CA LYS A 621 34.81 14.52 17.98
C LYS A 621 35.23 13.70 19.19
N VAL A 622 34.55 12.59 19.42
CA VAL A 622 34.86 11.70 20.54
C VAL A 622 36.27 11.10 20.38
N LYS A 623 37.07 11.16 21.44
CA LYS A 623 38.33 10.44 21.55
C LYS A 623 38.12 9.07 22.18
N LYS A 624 37.17 8.96 23.10
CA LYS A 624 36.72 7.72 23.73
C LYS A 624 35.20 7.84 24.06
N LEU A 625 34.51 6.72 24.15
CA LEU A 625 33.07 6.74 24.47
C LEU A 625 32.82 7.00 25.98
N TRP A 626 33.39 6.18 26.84
CA TRP A 626 33.30 6.26 28.32
C TRP A 626 34.51 5.60 28.98
N ASP A 627 34.61 5.77 30.30
CA ASP A 627 35.62 5.09 31.13
C ASP A 627 35.03 3.84 31.80
N GLY A 628 35.87 2.79 31.97
CA GLY A 628 35.52 1.57 32.67
C GLY A 628 34.58 0.63 31.93
N VAL A 629 34.07 -0.36 32.65
CA VAL A 629 33.15 -1.37 32.14
C VAL A 629 31.72 -0.97 32.44
N GLN A 630 30.82 -1.04 31.45
CA GLN A 630 29.40 -0.80 31.60
C GLN A 630 28.59 -2.06 31.35
N ASN A 631 27.40 -2.15 31.94
CA ASN A 631 26.40 -3.16 31.57
C ASN A 631 25.80 -2.83 30.21
N LEU A 632 26.05 -3.69 29.20
CA LEU A 632 25.71 -3.49 27.80
C LEU A 632 24.83 -4.60 27.22
N LEU A 633 24.09 -5.31 28.07
CA LEU A 633 23.32 -6.50 27.68
C LEU A 633 22.33 -6.26 26.53
N ASN A 634 21.81 -5.05 26.42
CA ASN A 634 20.82 -4.71 25.39
C ASN A 634 21.44 -4.16 24.10
N LEU A 635 22.74 -3.83 24.11
CA LEU A 635 23.41 -3.17 23.01
C LEU A 635 23.60 -4.12 21.82
N LYS A 636 23.08 -3.76 20.66
CA LYS A 636 23.16 -4.54 19.41
C LYS A 636 24.05 -3.88 18.36
N THR A 637 24.10 -2.56 18.33
CA THR A 637 24.84 -1.82 17.30
C THR A 637 25.60 -0.64 17.89
N ILE A 638 26.89 -0.53 17.47
CA ILE A 638 27.72 0.67 17.63
C ILE A 638 28.11 1.16 16.23
N ASP A 639 27.86 2.43 15.94
CA ASP A 639 28.20 3.07 14.68
C ASP A 639 28.84 4.45 14.95
N LEU A 640 30.16 4.52 14.72
CA LEU A 640 30.98 5.71 14.92
C LEU A 640 31.68 6.16 13.64
N ASP A 641 31.08 5.86 12.48
CA ASP A 641 31.69 6.11 11.18
C ASP A 641 32.16 7.57 11.05
N ASP A 642 33.34 7.75 10.46
CA ASP A 642 34.03 9.03 10.23
C ASP A 642 34.35 9.81 11.53
N SER A 643 34.35 9.19 12.71
CA SER A 643 34.80 9.82 13.97
C SER A 643 36.32 9.75 14.05
N ARG A 644 36.94 10.69 13.32
CA ARG A 644 38.39 10.67 13.05
C ARG A 644 39.27 10.83 14.27
N ASP A 645 38.76 11.47 15.32
CA ASP A 645 39.49 11.74 16.55
C ASP A 645 39.43 10.57 17.56
N LEU A 646 38.70 9.49 17.24
CA LEU A 646 38.53 8.33 18.09
C LEU A 646 39.86 7.57 18.24
N ILE A 647 40.33 7.44 19.48
CA ILE A 647 41.64 6.84 19.81
C ILE A 647 41.47 5.37 20.21
N GLU A 648 40.44 5.10 21.01
CA GLU A 648 40.20 3.75 21.58
C GLU A 648 38.72 3.47 21.75
N ILE A 649 38.35 2.20 21.72
CA ILE A 649 37.02 1.69 22.06
C ILE A 649 37.08 1.10 23.48
N PRO A 650 36.09 1.38 24.36
CA PRO A 650 36.10 0.85 25.72
C PRO A 650 35.93 -0.66 25.78
N ASP A 651 36.05 -1.24 26.97
CA ASP A 651 35.73 -2.64 27.20
C ASP A 651 34.27 -2.93 26.94
N LEU A 652 34.00 -3.83 25.97
CA LEU A 652 32.66 -4.26 25.58
C LEU A 652 32.35 -5.71 26.02
N SER A 653 33.10 -6.26 26.98
CA SER A 653 32.95 -7.66 27.44
C SER A 653 31.51 -8.00 27.89
N MET A 654 30.78 -7.02 28.40
CA MET A 654 29.38 -7.19 28.83
C MET A 654 28.35 -7.02 27.69
N ALA A 655 28.78 -6.76 26.46
CA ALA A 655 27.89 -6.56 25.30
C ALA A 655 27.60 -7.89 24.59
N GLU A 656 27.09 -8.88 25.29
CA GLU A 656 26.86 -10.24 24.78
C GLU A 656 25.89 -10.29 23.57
N ASN A 657 25.06 -9.29 23.39
CA ASN A 657 24.09 -9.18 22.29
C ASN A 657 24.55 -8.28 21.14
N LEU A 658 25.80 -7.78 21.18
CA LEU A 658 26.33 -6.90 20.14
C LEU A 658 26.53 -7.66 18.83
N GLU A 659 25.86 -7.19 17.78
CA GLU A 659 25.86 -7.82 16.45
C GLU A 659 26.72 -7.06 15.44
N LYS A 660 26.81 -5.74 15.58
CA LYS A 660 27.49 -4.86 14.62
C LYS A 660 28.31 -3.78 15.30
N VAL A 661 29.56 -3.64 14.88
CA VAL A 661 30.43 -2.50 15.21
C VAL A 661 30.95 -1.90 13.91
N SER A 662 30.66 -0.62 13.66
CA SER A 662 31.14 0.14 12.51
C SER A 662 31.99 1.32 12.97
N LEU A 663 33.24 1.35 12.51
CA LEU A 663 34.27 2.33 12.80
C LEU A 663 34.92 2.83 11.51
N PHE A 664 34.13 2.89 10.41
CA PHE A 664 34.63 3.33 9.12
C PHE A 664 35.23 4.74 9.22
N GLY A 665 36.43 4.92 8.74
CA GLY A 665 37.09 6.25 8.73
C GLY A 665 37.53 6.81 10.09
N CYS A 666 37.57 5.96 11.14
CA CYS A 666 38.17 6.36 12.44
C CYS A 666 39.71 6.36 12.32
N GLU A 667 40.24 7.43 11.73
CA GLU A 667 41.66 7.51 11.30
C GLU A 667 42.63 7.37 12.47
N SER A 668 42.30 7.93 13.65
CA SER A 668 43.19 7.92 14.84
C SER A 668 43.08 6.67 15.74
N LEU A 669 42.23 5.71 15.34
CA LEU A 669 42.07 4.50 16.13
C LEU A 669 43.32 3.60 16.05
N HIS A 670 44.00 3.42 17.18
CA HIS A 670 45.27 2.66 17.25
C HIS A 670 45.05 1.20 17.50
N GLN A 671 44.09 0.85 18.37
CA GLN A 671 43.83 -0.52 18.76
C GLN A 671 42.36 -0.75 19.16
N LEU A 672 41.93 -1.98 19.01
CA LEU A 672 40.65 -2.42 19.53
C LEU A 672 40.87 -3.08 20.91
N HIS A 673 39.91 -2.85 21.82
CA HIS A 673 39.91 -3.60 23.06
C HIS A 673 39.68 -5.10 22.77
N PRO A 674 40.47 -6.03 23.37
CA PRO A 674 40.36 -7.47 23.08
C PRO A 674 38.94 -8.06 23.24
N SER A 675 38.12 -7.49 24.15
CA SER A 675 36.75 -7.94 24.36
C SER A 675 35.90 -7.95 23.10
N ILE A 676 36.10 -7.00 22.19
CA ILE A 676 35.34 -6.90 20.93
C ILE A 676 35.52 -8.15 20.06
N LEU A 677 36.74 -8.65 20.04
CA LEU A 677 37.15 -9.76 19.17
C LEU A 677 36.64 -11.12 19.66
N SER A 678 36.10 -11.20 20.88
CA SER A 678 35.58 -12.41 21.52
C SER A 678 34.05 -12.38 21.76
N LEU A 679 33.34 -11.34 21.29
CA LEU A 679 31.89 -11.21 21.46
C LEU A 679 31.13 -12.36 20.78
N PRO A 680 30.18 -12.99 21.50
CA PRO A 680 29.55 -14.23 21.02
C PRO A 680 28.60 -14.07 19.85
N LYS A 681 28.04 -12.87 19.64
CA LYS A 681 27.04 -12.56 18.59
C LYS A 681 27.52 -11.55 17.55
N LEU A 682 28.77 -11.08 17.63
CA LEU A 682 29.30 -10.09 16.70
C LEU A 682 29.42 -10.70 15.29
N ARG A 683 28.62 -10.17 14.34
CA ARG A 683 28.57 -10.60 12.94
C ARG A 683 29.29 -9.67 11.99
N TYR A 684 29.25 -8.36 12.27
CA TYR A 684 29.78 -7.32 11.39
C TYR A 684 30.80 -6.46 12.14
N LEU A 685 32.03 -6.43 11.68
CA LEU A 685 33.08 -5.54 12.17
C LEU A 685 33.67 -4.77 11.00
N ILE A 686 33.44 -3.46 10.96
CA ILE A 686 33.86 -2.56 9.89
C ILE A 686 34.90 -1.60 10.45
N LEU A 687 36.14 -1.69 9.98
CA LEU A 687 37.29 -0.90 10.38
C LEU A 687 37.93 -0.17 9.18
N SER A 688 37.24 -0.14 8.03
CA SER A 688 37.82 0.42 6.81
C SER A 688 38.23 1.89 7.03
N GLY A 689 39.42 2.24 6.65
CA GLY A 689 40.01 3.59 6.82
C GLY A 689 40.60 3.90 8.21
N CYS A 690 40.68 2.92 9.13
CA CYS A 690 41.41 3.08 10.37
C CYS A 690 42.90 2.99 10.11
N LYS A 691 43.54 4.11 9.87
CA LYS A 691 44.91 4.20 9.35
C LYS A 691 46.00 3.78 10.35
N GLU A 692 45.72 3.98 11.65
CA GLU A 692 46.71 3.79 12.71
C GLU A 692 46.76 2.37 13.30
N ILE A 693 45.88 1.48 12.87
CA ILE A 693 45.88 0.07 13.31
C ILE A 693 47.07 -0.66 12.67
N GLU A 694 48.05 -1.09 13.47
CA GLU A 694 49.25 -1.79 12.99
C GLU A 694 49.13 -3.31 13.00
N SER A 695 48.42 -3.87 13.97
CA SER A 695 48.18 -5.30 14.11
C SER A 695 46.75 -5.62 14.56
N LEU A 696 46.21 -6.74 14.08
CA LEU A 696 44.90 -7.20 14.47
C LEU A 696 44.81 -8.74 14.49
N ASN A 697 44.51 -9.28 15.67
CA ASN A 697 44.31 -10.72 15.87
C ASN A 697 42.85 -11.01 16.28
N VAL A 698 42.06 -11.58 15.37
CA VAL A 698 40.64 -11.82 15.56
C VAL A 698 40.36 -13.30 15.84
N HIS A 699 39.78 -13.59 17.00
CA HIS A 699 39.33 -14.92 17.38
C HIS A 699 37.83 -14.87 17.70
N SER A 700 36.99 -15.13 16.69
CA SER A 700 35.52 -15.03 16.85
C SER A 700 34.82 -16.24 16.27
N LYS A 701 33.84 -16.79 16.98
CA LYS A 701 33.01 -17.89 16.44
C LYS A 701 31.88 -17.38 15.53
N SER A 702 31.44 -16.15 15.73
CA SER A 702 30.23 -15.61 15.10
C SER A 702 30.48 -14.59 13.98
N LEU A 703 31.70 -14.06 13.85
CA LEU A 703 32.01 -12.99 12.90
C LEU A 703 31.87 -13.48 11.45
N ASN A 704 30.98 -12.82 10.72
CA ASN A 704 30.65 -13.14 9.33
C ASN A 704 31.37 -12.21 8.35
N VAL A 705 31.40 -10.91 8.64
CA VAL A 705 31.94 -9.86 7.77
C VAL A 705 33.02 -9.07 8.52
N LEU A 706 34.21 -9.02 7.98
CA LEU A 706 35.31 -8.18 8.47
C LEU A 706 35.80 -7.29 7.32
N ARG A 707 35.75 -5.99 7.50
CA ARG A 707 36.27 -5.02 6.52
C ARG A 707 37.37 -4.18 7.11
N LEU A 708 38.56 -4.24 6.48
CA LEU A 708 39.77 -3.53 6.87
C LEU A 708 40.38 -2.71 5.72
N ARG A 709 39.51 -2.43 4.69
CA ARG A 709 39.98 -1.67 3.53
C ARG A 709 40.58 -0.33 3.93
N GLY A 710 41.80 -0.02 3.49
CA GLY A 710 42.46 1.27 3.75
C GLY A 710 43.06 1.41 5.14
N CYS A 711 43.18 0.31 5.93
CA CYS A 711 44.01 0.26 7.14
C CYS A 711 45.48 0.20 6.72
N SER A 712 46.03 1.36 6.30
CA SER A 712 47.33 1.45 5.63
C SER A 712 48.52 1.09 6.48
N SER A 713 48.43 1.12 7.80
CA SER A 713 49.49 0.68 8.75
C SER A 713 49.42 -0.79 9.15
N LEU A 714 48.35 -1.53 8.75
CA LEU A 714 48.14 -2.91 9.14
C LEU A 714 49.14 -3.85 8.46
N LYS A 715 50.09 -4.34 9.24
CA LYS A 715 51.20 -5.23 8.80
C LYS A 715 50.96 -6.66 9.23
N GLU A 716 50.44 -6.83 10.45
CA GLU A 716 50.20 -8.15 11.04
C GLU A 716 48.70 -8.39 11.20
N PHE A 717 48.22 -9.46 10.59
CA PHE A 717 46.80 -9.81 10.61
C PHE A 717 46.62 -11.32 10.77
N SER A 718 45.81 -11.72 11.74
CA SER A 718 45.34 -13.10 11.85
C SER A 718 43.87 -13.13 12.15
N VAL A 719 43.18 -14.13 11.62
CA VAL A 719 41.74 -14.31 11.86
C VAL A 719 41.40 -15.79 11.94
N THR A 720 40.58 -16.12 12.92
CA THR A 720 39.90 -17.41 13.00
C THR A 720 38.41 -17.15 13.24
N SER A 721 37.58 -17.66 12.36
CA SER A 721 36.13 -17.59 12.50
C SER A 721 35.43 -18.73 11.77
N GLU A 722 34.49 -19.37 12.40
CA GLU A 722 33.74 -20.48 11.83
C GLU A 722 32.67 -19.97 10.83
N GLU A 723 32.25 -18.73 10.96
CA GLU A 723 31.14 -18.15 10.20
C GLU A 723 31.57 -17.09 9.14
N MET A 724 32.86 -16.81 9.04
CA MET A 724 33.40 -15.78 8.13
C MET A 724 33.05 -16.08 6.67
N THR A 725 32.34 -15.16 6.02
CA THR A 725 32.00 -15.24 4.59
C THR A 725 32.68 -14.16 3.78
N HIS A 726 32.93 -12.98 4.35
CA HIS A 726 33.48 -11.80 3.67
C HIS A 726 34.67 -11.24 4.45
N LEU A 727 35.81 -11.14 3.78
CA LEU A 727 37.01 -10.53 4.31
C LEU A 727 37.59 -9.53 3.30
N ASP A 728 37.66 -8.25 3.69
CA ASP A 728 38.24 -7.18 2.88
C ASP A 728 39.49 -6.62 3.57
N LEU A 729 40.67 -6.91 3.01
CA LEU A 729 41.97 -6.44 3.43
C LEU A 729 42.59 -5.47 2.41
N SER A 730 41.77 -4.93 1.48
CA SER A 730 42.25 -4.07 0.41
C SER A 730 43.01 -2.84 0.96
N GLN A 731 44.06 -2.41 0.29
CA GLN A 731 44.83 -1.21 0.65
C GLN A 731 45.45 -1.27 2.07
N THR A 732 45.84 -2.46 2.52
CA THR A 732 46.60 -2.68 3.75
C THR A 732 48.08 -2.94 3.46
N ALA A 733 48.93 -2.82 4.50
CA ALA A 733 50.38 -3.09 4.42
C ALA A 733 50.76 -4.55 4.74
N ILE A 734 49.82 -5.49 4.67
CA ILE A 734 50.12 -6.91 4.92
C ILE A 734 51.06 -7.45 3.85
N ARG A 735 52.00 -8.32 4.29
CA ARG A 735 53.00 -8.95 3.40
C ARG A 735 52.66 -10.37 3.01
N ALA A 736 51.91 -11.05 3.84
CA ALA A 736 51.47 -12.44 3.60
C ALA A 736 50.19 -12.74 4.36
N LEU A 737 49.48 -13.74 3.89
CA LEU A 737 48.33 -14.30 4.63
C LEU A 737 48.85 -15.43 5.54
N LEU A 738 48.47 -15.41 6.82
CA LEU A 738 48.89 -16.45 7.78
C LEU A 738 48.13 -17.77 7.53
N SER A 739 48.75 -18.85 7.91
CA SER A 739 48.19 -20.22 7.78
C SER A 739 46.86 -20.39 8.58
N SER A 740 46.55 -19.51 9.55
CA SER A 740 45.29 -19.49 10.27
C SER A 740 44.07 -19.25 9.35
N MET A 741 44.28 -18.60 8.20
CA MET A 741 43.20 -18.38 7.24
C MET A 741 42.73 -19.65 6.53
N LEU A 742 43.48 -20.71 6.54
CA LEU A 742 43.08 -22.03 6.03
C LEU A 742 41.87 -22.61 6.79
N PHE A 743 41.62 -22.11 8.01
CA PHE A 743 40.49 -22.55 8.84
C PHE A 743 39.18 -21.75 8.58
N LEU A 744 39.17 -20.76 7.65
CA LEU A 744 37.99 -20.02 7.26
C LEU A 744 37.11 -20.82 6.28
N LEU A 745 36.50 -21.88 6.78
CA LEU A 745 35.79 -22.89 5.96
C LEU A 745 34.60 -22.38 5.17
N LYS A 746 34.03 -21.22 5.55
CA LYS A 746 32.86 -20.58 4.88
C LYS A 746 33.24 -19.34 4.07
N LEU A 747 34.52 -18.94 4.01
CA LEU A 747 34.94 -17.72 3.33
C LEU A 747 34.61 -17.81 1.84
N THR A 748 33.80 -16.86 1.41
CA THR A 748 33.28 -16.80 0.03
C THR A 748 33.92 -15.65 -0.77
N TYR A 749 34.17 -14.52 -0.12
CA TYR A 749 34.72 -13.30 -0.72
C TYR A 749 35.97 -12.85 -0.01
N LEU A 750 37.06 -12.74 -0.75
CA LEU A 750 38.37 -12.26 -0.27
C LEU A 750 38.83 -11.12 -1.18
N TYR A 751 38.93 -9.91 -0.61
CA TYR A 751 39.41 -8.72 -1.29
C TYR A 751 40.76 -8.28 -0.74
N LEU A 752 41.77 -8.17 -1.62
CA LEU A 752 43.16 -7.81 -1.33
C LEU A 752 43.65 -6.68 -2.24
N SER A 753 42.75 -5.97 -2.93
CA SER A 753 43.11 -4.96 -3.92
C SER A 753 44.02 -3.88 -3.31
N GLY A 754 45.08 -3.50 -4.01
CA GLY A 754 46.01 -2.44 -3.58
C GLY A 754 46.93 -2.84 -2.40
N CYS A 755 47.03 -4.11 -2.05
CA CYS A 755 48.06 -4.60 -1.09
C CYS A 755 49.44 -4.66 -1.75
N ARG A 756 50.18 -3.55 -1.69
CA ARG A 756 51.44 -3.36 -2.45
C ARG A 756 52.66 -4.08 -1.88
N GLU A 757 52.57 -4.58 -0.64
CA GLU A 757 53.67 -5.28 0.05
C GLU A 757 53.62 -6.82 -0.17
N ILE A 758 52.56 -7.37 -0.80
CA ILE A 758 52.44 -8.80 -1.07
C ILE A 758 53.27 -9.14 -2.32
N GLU A 759 54.34 -9.94 -2.16
CA GLU A 759 55.16 -10.41 -3.28
C GLU A 759 54.72 -11.79 -3.80
N SER A 760 54.30 -12.68 -2.90
CA SER A 760 53.77 -14.02 -3.23
C SER A 760 52.53 -14.33 -2.40
N LEU A 761 51.57 -15.02 -3.00
CA LEU A 761 50.31 -15.34 -2.34
C LEU A 761 49.89 -16.78 -2.59
N SER A 762 49.60 -17.52 -1.50
CA SER A 762 49.01 -18.86 -1.55
C SER A 762 47.64 -18.88 -0.85
N VAL A 763 46.57 -19.18 -1.61
CA VAL A 763 45.19 -19.24 -1.11
C VAL A 763 44.62 -20.62 -1.36
N HIS A 764 44.39 -21.39 -0.28
CA HIS A 764 43.86 -22.75 -0.33
C HIS A 764 42.55 -22.83 0.47
N ILE A 765 41.49 -22.18 -0.04
CA ILE A 765 40.20 -22.10 0.63
C ILE A 765 39.11 -22.67 -0.28
N LYS A 766 38.60 -23.86 0.06
CA LYS A 766 37.61 -24.59 -0.77
C LYS A 766 36.29 -23.85 -1.03
N SER A 767 35.86 -23.02 -0.11
CA SER A 767 34.61 -22.29 -0.19
C SER A 767 34.67 -20.98 -1.02
N LEU A 768 35.89 -20.52 -1.36
CA LEU A 768 36.12 -19.22 -1.97
C LEU A 768 35.48 -19.13 -3.36
N ARG A 769 34.69 -18.07 -3.61
CA ARG A 769 34.02 -17.79 -4.89
C ARG A 769 34.63 -16.59 -5.61
N VAL A 770 35.08 -15.60 -4.87
CA VAL A 770 35.63 -14.36 -5.43
C VAL A 770 36.95 -14.05 -4.76
N LEU A 771 37.99 -13.86 -5.57
CA LEU A 771 39.32 -13.38 -5.14
C LEU A 771 39.70 -12.18 -6.00
N THR A 772 39.92 -11.04 -5.35
CA THR A 772 40.29 -9.78 -6.02
C THR A 772 41.61 -9.26 -5.52
N LEU A 773 42.53 -9.01 -6.44
CA LEU A 773 43.94 -8.59 -6.18
C LEU A 773 44.32 -7.37 -7.05
N ILE A 774 43.37 -6.58 -7.45
CA ILE A 774 43.55 -5.41 -8.34
C ILE A 774 44.63 -4.48 -7.76
N GLY A 775 45.66 -4.12 -8.52
CA GLY A 775 46.69 -3.16 -8.11
C GLY A 775 47.68 -3.66 -7.06
N CYS A 776 47.79 -4.98 -6.85
CA CYS A 776 48.85 -5.58 -6.04
C CYS A 776 50.15 -5.56 -6.84
N SER A 777 50.79 -4.40 -6.96
CA SER A 777 51.88 -4.12 -7.89
C SER A 777 53.18 -4.87 -7.60
N SER A 778 53.33 -5.47 -6.41
CA SER A 778 54.49 -6.31 -6.06
C SER A 778 54.27 -7.81 -6.21
N LEU A 779 53.02 -8.25 -6.49
CA LEU A 779 52.62 -9.64 -6.57
C LEU A 779 53.20 -10.31 -7.84
N LYS A 780 54.16 -11.23 -7.66
CA LYS A 780 54.85 -11.95 -8.73
C LYS A 780 54.36 -13.38 -8.88
N GLU A 781 54.01 -14.03 -7.75
CA GLU A 781 53.63 -15.42 -7.68
C GLU A 781 52.27 -15.61 -7.00
N LEU A 782 51.40 -16.39 -7.63
CA LEU A 782 50.08 -16.71 -7.10
C LEU A 782 49.85 -18.22 -7.13
N SER A 783 49.44 -18.79 -6.02
CA SER A 783 48.91 -20.16 -5.95
C SER A 783 47.50 -20.13 -5.38
N VAL A 784 46.54 -20.62 -6.16
CA VAL A 784 45.12 -20.65 -5.73
C VAL A 784 44.54 -22.03 -5.96
N THR A 785 43.93 -22.58 -4.91
CA THR A 785 43.10 -23.79 -5.05
C THR A 785 41.74 -23.57 -4.40
N SER A 786 40.69 -23.62 -5.19
CA SER A 786 39.32 -23.60 -4.71
C SER A 786 38.41 -24.29 -5.70
N GLU A 787 37.56 -25.18 -5.20
CA GLU A 787 36.58 -25.90 -6.02
C GLU A 787 35.44 -25.02 -6.49
N LYS A 788 35.19 -23.90 -5.81
CA LYS A 788 34.04 -22.99 -5.99
C LYS A 788 34.38 -21.61 -6.55
N LEU A 789 35.66 -21.36 -6.89
CA LEU A 789 36.07 -20.03 -7.38
C LEU A 789 35.42 -19.75 -8.72
N THR A 790 34.66 -18.63 -8.79
CA THR A 790 33.94 -18.18 -9.98
C THR A 790 34.54 -16.94 -10.60
N VAL A 791 35.17 -16.07 -9.79
CA VAL A 791 35.76 -14.79 -10.24
C VAL A 791 37.17 -14.67 -9.66
N LEU A 792 38.15 -14.43 -10.54
CA LEU A 792 39.54 -14.15 -10.18
C LEU A 792 40.01 -12.89 -10.89
N GLU A 793 40.27 -11.82 -10.11
CA GLU A 793 40.70 -10.52 -10.62
C GLU A 793 42.15 -10.20 -10.18
N LEU A 794 43.01 -9.99 -11.17
CA LEU A 794 44.45 -9.74 -11.00
C LEU A 794 44.94 -8.48 -11.75
N PRO A 795 44.05 -7.51 -12.11
CA PRO A 795 44.54 -6.34 -12.86
C PRO A 795 45.67 -5.59 -12.17
N ASP A 796 46.58 -5.06 -12.96
CA ASP A 796 47.71 -4.23 -12.53
C ASP A 796 48.62 -4.92 -11.47
N THR A 797 48.79 -6.26 -11.56
CA THR A 797 49.74 -7.02 -10.74
C THR A 797 51.06 -7.27 -11.47
N ALA A 798 52.12 -7.57 -10.72
CA ALA A 798 53.43 -7.90 -11.29
C ALA A 798 53.58 -9.34 -11.78
N ILE A 799 52.48 -10.11 -11.82
CA ILE A 799 52.49 -11.51 -12.26
C ILE A 799 52.98 -11.60 -13.68
N PHE A 800 53.98 -12.48 -13.89
CA PHE A 800 54.55 -12.75 -15.21
C PHE A 800 54.17 -14.11 -15.78
N ALA A 801 53.68 -15.02 -14.94
CA ALA A 801 53.15 -16.32 -15.36
C ALA A 801 52.08 -16.80 -14.38
N LEU A 802 51.04 -17.41 -14.90
CA LEU A 802 50.06 -18.16 -14.08
C LEU A 802 50.55 -19.57 -13.81
N PRO A 803 50.32 -20.11 -12.62
CA PRO A 803 50.66 -21.49 -12.30
C PRO A 803 49.82 -22.48 -13.11
N THR A 804 50.39 -23.65 -13.41
CA THR A 804 49.63 -24.71 -14.11
C THR A 804 48.43 -25.21 -13.32
N SER A 805 48.40 -25.02 -12.01
CA SER A 805 47.26 -25.33 -11.12
C SER A 805 46.02 -24.48 -11.40
N ILE A 806 46.12 -23.41 -12.19
CA ILE A 806 44.96 -22.64 -12.62
C ILE A 806 43.87 -23.51 -13.30
N GLY A 807 44.32 -24.55 -14.02
CA GLY A 807 43.41 -25.51 -14.66
C GLY A 807 42.55 -26.33 -13.70
N HIS A 808 42.83 -26.32 -12.41
CA HIS A 808 42.02 -27.01 -11.40
C HIS A 808 40.81 -26.15 -10.93
N LEU A 809 40.72 -24.87 -11.34
CA LEU A 809 39.63 -23.95 -10.97
C LEU A 809 38.43 -24.17 -11.89
N LEU A 810 37.88 -25.38 -11.93
CA LEU A 810 36.82 -25.79 -12.88
C LEU A 810 35.54 -24.99 -12.81
N SER A 811 35.26 -24.27 -11.71
CA SER A 811 34.08 -23.39 -11.53
C SER A 811 34.32 -21.97 -12.00
N LEU A 812 35.55 -21.62 -12.48
CA LEU A 812 35.91 -20.25 -12.83
C LEU A 812 35.12 -19.79 -14.05
N LYS A 813 34.46 -18.63 -13.91
CA LYS A 813 33.62 -18.01 -14.98
C LYS A 813 34.26 -16.76 -15.55
N GLU A 814 34.99 -16.02 -14.70
CA GLU A 814 35.58 -14.74 -15.03
C GLU A 814 37.03 -14.71 -14.57
N LEU A 815 37.91 -14.34 -15.49
CA LEU A 815 39.34 -14.18 -15.23
C LEU A 815 39.80 -12.85 -15.79
N ASP A 816 40.23 -11.95 -14.89
CA ASP A 816 40.77 -10.67 -15.27
C ASP A 816 42.30 -10.58 -14.98
N LEU A 817 43.04 -10.32 -16.05
CA LEU A 817 44.51 -10.24 -16.07
C LEU A 817 44.99 -8.90 -16.66
N CYS A 818 44.10 -7.91 -16.77
CA CYS A 818 44.43 -6.63 -17.38
C CYS A 818 45.67 -5.97 -16.76
N GLY A 819 46.52 -5.37 -17.57
CA GLY A 819 47.72 -4.66 -17.11
C GLY A 819 48.82 -5.54 -16.46
N THR A 820 48.69 -6.87 -16.54
CA THR A 820 49.72 -7.80 -15.99
C THR A 820 50.95 -7.92 -16.88
N ASN A 821 52.05 -8.48 -16.29
CA ASN A 821 53.28 -8.75 -17.01
C ASN A 821 53.34 -10.14 -17.67
N ILE A 822 52.23 -10.81 -17.87
CA ILE A 822 52.14 -12.17 -18.41
C ILE A 822 52.67 -12.20 -19.85
N GLU A 823 53.57 -13.14 -20.14
CA GLU A 823 54.13 -13.38 -21.47
C GLU A 823 53.35 -14.47 -22.22
N LEU A 824 52.93 -15.49 -21.49
CA LEU A 824 52.19 -16.65 -22.02
C LEU A 824 51.14 -17.13 -21.01
N LEU A 825 50.00 -17.58 -21.49
CA LEU A 825 49.03 -18.31 -20.67
C LEU A 825 49.46 -19.81 -20.60
N PRO A 826 49.29 -20.46 -19.42
CA PRO A 826 49.61 -21.89 -19.30
C PRO A 826 48.63 -22.73 -20.13
N ALA A 827 49.11 -23.85 -20.71
CA ALA A 827 48.30 -24.78 -21.50
C ALA A 827 47.08 -25.34 -20.71
N SER A 828 47.15 -25.35 -19.39
CA SER A 828 46.05 -25.78 -18.52
C SER A 828 44.82 -24.87 -18.53
N ILE A 829 44.91 -23.66 -19.11
CA ILE A 829 43.78 -22.76 -19.19
C ILE A 829 42.63 -23.33 -20.02
N LYS A 830 42.94 -24.15 -21.02
CA LYS A 830 41.96 -24.83 -21.87
C LYS A 830 41.01 -25.79 -21.11
N ILE A 831 41.41 -26.21 -19.91
CA ILE A 831 40.62 -27.12 -19.07
C ILE A 831 39.48 -26.41 -18.34
N LEU A 832 39.48 -25.08 -18.30
CA LEU A 832 38.51 -24.27 -17.59
C LEU A 832 37.13 -24.28 -18.31
N SER A 833 36.41 -25.39 -18.14
CA SER A 833 35.13 -25.65 -18.85
C SER A 833 33.97 -24.69 -18.55
N MET A 834 34.12 -23.86 -17.55
CA MET A 834 33.11 -22.88 -17.15
C MET A 834 33.48 -21.42 -17.46
N LEU A 835 34.73 -21.16 -17.96
CA LEU A 835 35.21 -19.80 -18.19
C LEU A 835 34.46 -19.13 -19.33
N LYS A 836 33.78 -18.00 -19.06
CA LYS A 836 32.97 -17.23 -20.00
C LYS A 836 33.64 -15.96 -20.47
N VAL A 837 34.34 -15.28 -19.57
CA VAL A 837 34.95 -13.98 -19.84
C VAL A 837 36.41 -13.96 -19.47
N LEU A 838 37.27 -13.51 -20.39
CA LEU A 838 38.70 -13.36 -20.20
C LEU A 838 39.11 -11.94 -20.59
N TRP A 839 39.59 -11.17 -19.59
CA TRP A 839 40.16 -9.85 -19.82
C TRP A 839 41.66 -9.90 -19.82
N LEU A 840 42.30 -9.38 -20.88
CA LEU A 840 43.74 -9.30 -21.10
C LEU A 840 44.16 -7.90 -21.62
N ASN A 841 43.32 -6.89 -21.39
CA ASN A 841 43.63 -5.52 -21.83
C ASN A 841 44.94 -5.04 -21.21
N ASP A 842 45.75 -4.25 -21.92
CA ASP A 842 47.02 -3.71 -21.46
C ASP A 842 48.09 -4.75 -21.07
N CYS A 843 47.90 -6.04 -21.46
CA CYS A 843 48.94 -7.07 -21.27
C CYS A 843 50.07 -6.87 -22.27
N ARG A 844 50.90 -5.82 -22.05
CA ARG A 844 51.96 -5.37 -23.02
C ARG A 844 53.07 -6.32 -23.27
N LYS A 845 53.25 -7.36 -22.44
CA LYS A 845 54.23 -8.42 -22.60
C LYS A 845 53.72 -9.72 -23.21
N LEU A 846 52.45 -9.85 -23.39
CA LEU A 846 51.76 -11.02 -23.96
C LEU A 846 52.19 -11.21 -25.40
N VAL A 847 52.87 -12.35 -25.69
CA VAL A 847 53.45 -12.65 -27.01
C VAL A 847 52.47 -13.51 -27.84
N SER A 848 51.88 -14.53 -27.20
CA SER A 848 50.93 -15.40 -27.89
C SER A 848 49.88 -15.96 -26.94
N LEU A 849 48.69 -16.27 -27.50
CA LEU A 849 47.68 -17.07 -26.83
C LEU A 849 47.74 -18.49 -27.35
N GLN A 850 47.72 -19.45 -26.44
CA GLN A 850 47.59 -20.88 -26.75
C GLN A 850 46.09 -21.24 -26.93
N GLU A 851 45.75 -22.51 -26.92
CA GLU A 851 44.33 -22.95 -26.97
C GLU A 851 43.52 -22.35 -25.85
N LEU A 852 42.37 -21.75 -26.24
CA LEU A 852 41.42 -21.09 -25.31
C LEU A 852 40.32 -22.08 -24.85
N PRO A 853 39.71 -21.85 -23.66
CA PRO A 853 38.64 -22.72 -23.15
C PRO A 853 37.44 -22.78 -24.09
N PRO A 854 36.83 -23.96 -24.32
CA PRO A 854 35.71 -24.11 -25.24
C PRO A 854 34.41 -23.39 -24.80
N SER A 855 34.34 -22.99 -23.55
CA SER A 855 33.19 -22.27 -22.95
C SER A 855 33.30 -20.75 -23.06
N LEU A 856 34.42 -20.22 -23.58
CA LEU A 856 34.72 -18.79 -23.62
C LEU A 856 33.71 -18.08 -24.53
N SER A 857 33.06 -17.01 -24.05
CA SER A 857 32.08 -16.20 -24.76
C SER A 857 32.58 -14.80 -25.10
N GLU A 858 33.46 -14.23 -24.26
CA GLU A 858 33.94 -12.88 -24.40
C GLU A 858 35.47 -12.82 -24.15
N LEU A 859 36.19 -12.15 -25.05
CA LEU A 859 37.66 -11.99 -24.98
C LEU A 859 38.02 -10.52 -25.23
N TYR A 860 38.77 -9.95 -24.29
CA TYR A 860 39.18 -8.52 -24.34
C TYR A 860 40.70 -8.45 -24.41
N LEU A 861 41.28 -7.86 -25.51
CA LEU A 861 42.69 -7.80 -25.82
C LEU A 861 43.15 -6.41 -26.24
N ASN A 862 42.55 -5.34 -25.76
CA ASN A 862 42.97 -4.02 -26.13
C ASN A 862 44.42 -3.74 -25.62
N ASP A 863 45.22 -3.03 -26.42
CA ASP A 863 46.58 -2.57 -26.08
C ASP A 863 47.57 -3.71 -25.76
N CYS A 864 47.42 -4.93 -26.27
CA CYS A 864 48.36 -6.03 -26.20
C CYS A 864 49.45 -5.88 -27.29
N CYS A 865 50.39 -4.90 -27.13
CA CYS A 865 51.31 -4.46 -28.19
C CYS A 865 52.27 -5.57 -28.71
N LYS A 866 52.57 -6.63 -27.95
CA LYS A 866 53.44 -7.72 -28.36
C LYS A 866 52.73 -8.94 -28.89
N LEU A 867 51.43 -8.98 -28.90
CA LEU A 867 50.65 -10.12 -29.39
C LEU A 867 50.75 -10.26 -30.91
N VAL A 868 51.35 -11.33 -31.38
CA VAL A 868 51.67 -11.57 -32.80
C VAL A 868 50.49 -12.23 -33.55
N SER A 869 49.79 -13.12 -32.90
CA SER A 869 48.68 -13.86 -33.52
C SER A 869 47.66 -14.35 -32.50
N LEU A 870 46.41 -14.47 -32.92
CA LEU A 870 45.35 -15.11 -32.13
C LEU A 870 45.28 -16.59 -32.54
N PRO A 871 45.03 -17.51 -31.60
CA PRO A 871 44.71 -18.90 -31.88
C PRO A 871 43.37 -19.02 -32.60
N GLU A 872 43.05 -20.21 -33.07
CA GLU A 872 41.68 -20.51 -33.53
C GLU A 872 40.67 -20.27 -32.36
N LEU A 873 39.71 -19.38 -32.61
CA LEU A 873 38.77 -19.02 -31.55
C LEU A 873 37.71 -20.10 -31.35
N PRO A 874 37.37 -20.45 -30.11
CA PRO A 874 36.26 -21.37 -29.84
C PRO A 874 34.93 -20.89 -30.45
N PRO A 875 34.08 -21.82 -30.93
CA PRO A 875 32.78 -21.43 -31.55
C PRO A 875 31.82 -20.70 -30.58
N SER A 876 32.05 -20.77 -29.29
CA SER A 876 31.26 -20.10 -28.23
C SER A 876 31.56 -18.62 -28.13
N VAL A 877 32.65 -18.10 -28.72
CA VAL A 877 33.07 -16.71 -28.61
C VAL A 877 32.12 -15.83 -29.43
N LYS A 878 31.41 -14.97 -28.76
CA LYS A 878 30.42 -14.03 -29.33
C LYS A 878 31.01 -12.62 -29.51
N GLU A 879 31.95 -12.24 -28.67
CA GLU A 879 32.54 -10.91 -28.64
C GLU A 879 34.05 -10.96 -28.44
N VAL A 880 34.77 -10.31 -29.38
CA VAL A 880 36.23 -10.07 -29.25
C VAL A 880 36.46 -8.57 -29.41
N LYS A 881 36.96 -7.95 -28.35
CA LYS A 881 37.39 -6.54 -28.40
C LYS A 881 38.93 -6.50 -28.45
N CYS A 882 39.45 -6.14 -29.62
CA CYS A 882 40.86 -5.97 -29.86
C CYS A 882 41.10 -4.65 -30.59
N MET A 883 41.54 -3.60 -29.85
CA MET A 883 42.09 -2.41 -30.43
C MET A 883 43.61 -2.50 -30.36
N ILE A 884 44.26 -2.83 -31.48
CA ILE A 884 45.68 -2.70 -31.65
C ILE A 884 45.94 -1.27 -32.17
N LEU A 885 46.52 -0.41 -31.39
CA LEU A 885 47.07 0.83 -31.91
C LEU A 885 48.19 0.42 -32.87
N SER A 886 47.92 0.44 -34.18
CA SER A 886 48.92 0.35 -35.20
C SER A 886 49.89 1.50 -35.01
N VAL A 887 51.05 1.24 -34.40
CA VAL A 887 52.19 2.18 -34.53
C VAL A 887 52.75 1.97 -35.95
N THR A 888 52.41 2.92 -36.82
CA THR A 888 53.13 3.16 -38.07
C THR A 888 54.50 3.65 -37.80
#